data_ff7f3e0cf7c38aade61f7f17e12f32ec
#
_entry.id   ff7f3e0cf7c38aade61f7f17e12f32ec
#
_cell.length_a   1.000
_cell.length_b   1.000
_cell.length_c   1.000
_cell.angle_alpha   90.00
_cell.angle_beta   90.00
_cell.angle_gamma   90.00
#
_symmetry.space_group_name_H-M   'P 1'
#
loop_
_entity.id
_entity.type
_entity.pdbx_description
1 polymer ?
#
loop_
_entity_poly.entity_id
_entity_poly.type
_entity_poly.pdbx_seq_one_letter_code
_entity_poly.pdbx_strand_id
1 'polypeptide(L)'
;MSKSTEYIEVYGAREHNLKNINVKIPRNELVVITGLSGSGKSSLAFDTIFAEGQRRYIETFSAYARQFLGGLERPDVDKIEGLSPVIAIEQKTTNKNPRSTVGTVTELYDYLRLLYARVSDAYSQTTGKKLVSYTEDQILDAIKENYKNEKIMLMAPVVRSRKGHYHELFVQMAKKGYGQARIDGELTDIEYDLKLDRYKTHDIDIVIDRWIIGESASEARMEKSLRTAMDMGEGLIGIQKLGSTEIEYFSKNLMDAETGHSLALPEPNTFSFNSPKGSCQSCKGLGTIKKINTDYFVENPKLSINQGGLLPLEDIKSNKYILSQIKNILEIFGLGLATPFKDIPEEALDYIYHGCNKEFNKDLKYAGISKKIKINFDGLIPFMEELIEERESYEAILLERHFTTEETCPECKGARLQPSSLSFKIDGKNIAEVNGLSLSDLKEWLADVKDKFSEKNSIIAHEILKEIETRLQFLLDVGLDYLSLSRSSKTLSGGESQRIRLATQIGSQLVNVLYILDEPSIGLHQRDNERLINSLKNLRDIGNSVLVVEHDKDMIMEADEVLDIGPRAGKFGGEILWQGKPKDLLNADTITADYITGKRKIAIPEVRREGNGKSIVLKGATGNNLKNVNLEIPLGKLVVVTGISGSGKSSLINGTLYPILNKHFYRAVQEPLPYKKVEGLDNIDKIVDVDQTPIGRTPRSNPATYTGMFTDIRNLFSELPESKIRGYKPGRFSFNVKGGRCETCQGGGLKVIEMNFLPDVYVHCETCNGKRFNRETLEVRYKGKSISDVLDMTIDEAVDFFQPIPKIFARVKTLQDVGLGYITMGQQSTTLSGGEAQRIKLATELAKRQTGNTLYILDEPTTGLHFEDVKILMDAINKLVELGNSFIIIEHNMDVIKLADHIIDVGPEGGKYGGEIIAKGTPEEIIKSKKSLTGKYLKKEM
;
A
#
# COMPACT_ATOMS: atom_id res chain seq x y z
N MET A 1 -8.86 -19.26 -43.86
CA MET A 1 -9.24 -19.22 -42.45
C MET A 1 -8.59 -20.42 -41.78
N SER A 2 -7.56 -20.24 -40.95
CA SER A 2 -6.95 -21.30 -40.18
C SER A 2 -8.01 -21.80 -39.18
N LYS A 3 -8.19 -23.13 -39.06
CA LYS A 3 -9.01 -23.72 -38.00
C LYS A 3 -8.57 -23.10 -36.68
N SER A 4 -9.47 -22.40 -35.96
CA SER A 4 -9.21 -21.97 -34.60
C SER A 4 -8.92 -23.25 -33.80
N THR A 5 -7.70 -23.37 -33.25
CA THR A 5 -7.35 -24.46 -32.34
C THR A 5 -8.28 -24.36 -31.14
N GLU A 6 -9.02 -25.43 -30.83
CA GLU A 6 -9.97 -25.50 -29.69
C GLU A 6 -9.26 -25.63 -28.35
N TYR A 7 -7.95 -25.96 -28.34
CA TYR A 7 -7.15 -26.25 -27.17
C TYR A 7 -5.83 -25.49 -27.16
N ILE A 8 -5.35 -25.20 -25.95
CA ILE A 8 -3.93 -24.89 -25.68
C ILE A 8 -3.28 -26.23 -25.39
N GLU A 9 -2.35 -26.67 -26.22
CA GLU A 9 -1.69 -27.96 -26.09
C GLU A 9 -0.24 -27.76 -25.65
N VAL A 10 0.10 -28.29 -24.46
CA VAL A 10 1.43 -28.28 -23.87
C VAL A 10 2.03 -29.67 -23.99
N TYR A 11 3.23 -29.76 -24.57
CA TYR A 11 3.96 -31.01 -24.77
C TYR A 11 5.29 -30.99 -24.05
N GLY A 12 5.54 -32.00 -23.21
CA GLY A 12 6.82 -32.24 -22.60
C GLY A 12 7.23 -31.16 -21.61
N ALA A 13 6.33 -30.66 -20.77
CA ALA A 13 6.68 -29.69 -19.74
C ALA A 13 7.47 -30.34 -18.60
N ARG A 14 8.68 -29.76 -18.31
CA ARG A 14 9.64 -30.28 -17.33
C ARG A 14 10.13 -29.20 -16.37
N GLU A 15 9.48 -28.04 -16.36
CA GLU A 15 9.88 -26.92 -15.49
C GLU A 15 9.79 -27.33 -14.01
N HIS A 16 10.82 -27.06 -13.24
CA HIS A 16 10.94 -27.39 -11.81
C HIS A 16 10.69 -28.89 -11.52
N ASN A 17 9.54 -29.21 -10.95
CA ASN A 17 9.19 -30.58 -10.56
C ASN A 17 8.26 -31.30 -11.55
N LEU A 18 7.89 -30.67 -12.67
CA LEU A 18 7.04 -31.29 -13.69
C LEU A 18 7.73 -32.48 -14.37
N LYS A 19 7.02 -33.59 -14.51
CA LYS A 19 7.57 -34.87 -15.01
C LYS A 19 7.24 -35.10 -16.46
N ASN A 20 7.72 -34.23 -17.37
CA ASN A 20 7.54 -34.36 -18.80
C ASN A 20 6.05 -34.53 -19.18
N ILE A 21 5.20 -33.64 -18.63
CA ILE A 21 3.77 -33.76 -18.76
C ILE A 21 3.26 -33.21 -20.11
N ASN A 22 2.19 -33.83 -20.61
CA ASN A 22 1.43 -33.36 -21.74
C ASN A 22 0.02 -33.02 -21.27
N VAL A 23 -0.49 -31.87 -21.66
CA VAL A 23 -1.82 -31.40 -21.28
C VAL A 23 -2.50 -30.63 -22.40
N LYS A 24 -3.82 -30.81 -22.54
CA LYS A 24 -4.69 -30.06 -23.44
C LYS A 24 -5.68 -29.25 -22.63
N ILE A 25 -5.57 -27.95 -22.66
CA ILE A 25 -6.43 -27.04 -21.94
C ILE A 25 -7.42 -26.42 -22.92
N PRO A 26 -8.74 -26.56 -22.70
CA PRO A 26 -9.73 -26.00 -23.60
C PRO A 26 -9.66 -24.47 -23.60
N ARG A 27 -9.89 -23.87 -24.76
CA ARG A 27 -9.98 -22.42 -24.92
C ARG A 27 -11.41 -21.95 -24.69
N ASN A 28 -11.52 -20.67 -24.27
CA ASN A 28 -12.79 -20.02 -23.96
C ASN A 28 -13.58 -20.72 -22.85
N GLU A 29 -12.88 -21.36 -21.95
CA GLU A 29 -13.42 -22.02 -20.76
C GLU A 29 -12.73 -21.51 -19.49
N LEU A 30 -13.40 -21.74 -18.35
CA LEU A 30 -12.84 -21.53 -17.02
C LEU A 30 -12.22 -22.85 -16.56
N VAL A 31 -10.89 -22.92 -16.56
CA VAL A 31 -10.13 -24.11 -16.17
C VAL A 31 -9.47 -23.87 -14.82
N VAL A 32 -9.70 -24.80 -13.89
CA VAL A 32 -9.09 -24.74 -12.55
C VAL A 32 -7.99 -25.78 -12.43
N ILE A 33 -6.77 -25.35 -12.07
CA ILE A 33 -5.65 -26.21 -11.71
C ILE A 33 -5.61 -26.35 -10.19
N THR A 34 -5.77 -27.55 -9.68
CA THR A 34 -5.75 -27.86 -8.25
C THR A 34 -4.72 -28.94 -7.91
N GLY A 35 -4.56 -29.29 -6.63
CA GLY A 35 -3.63 -30.27 -6.12
C GLY A 35 -2.86 -29.77 -4.89
N LEU A 36 -2.05 -30.60 -4.25
CA LEU A 36 -1.30 -30.26 -3.04
C LEU A 36 -0.36 -29.05 -3.24
N SER A 37 -0.04 -28.33 -2.17
CA SER A 37 0.98 -27.26 -2.21
C SER A 37 2.32 -27.86 -2.64
N GLY A 38 3.02 -27.18 -3.61
CA GLY A 38 4.27 -27.71 -4.17
C GLY A 38 4.11 -28.89 -5.14
N SER A 39 2.90 -29.22 -5.60
CA SER A 39 2.68 -30.30 -6.58
C SER A 39 3.07 -29.95 -8.02
N GLY A 40 3.32 -28.66 -8.34
CA GLY A 40 3.70 -28.20 -9.68
C GLY A 40 2.66 -27.36 -10.41
N LYS A 41 1.56 -26.95 -9.73
CA LYS A 41 0.50 -26.10 -10.30
C LYS A 41 1.03 -24.80 -10.89
N SER A 42 1.74 -24.04 -10.08
CA SER A 42 2.32 -22.75 -10.49
C SER A 42 3.43 -22.96 -11.53
N SER A 43 4.18 -24.05 -11.45
CA SER A 43 5.20 -24.41 -12.46
C SER A 43 4.56 -24.63 -13.84
N LEU A 44 3.37 -25.23 -13.91
CA LEU A 44 2.67 -25.38 -15.18
C LEU A 44 2.05 -24.05 -15.64
N ALA A 45 1.31 -23.35 -14.74
CA ALA A 45 0.53 -22.16 -15.12
C ALA A 45 1.43 -20.95 -15.40
N PHE A 46 2.37 -20.65 -14.49
CA PHE A 46 3.19 -19.44 -14.55
C PHE A 46 4.56 -19.68 -15.18
N ASP A 47 5.33 -20.68 -14.67
CA ASP A 47 6.70 -20.88 -15.12
C ASP A 47 6.79 -21.53 -16.51
N THR A 48 5.70 -22.19 -16.97
CA THR A 48 5.63 -22.81 -18.30
C THR A 48 4.74 -22.02 -19.26
N ILE A 49 3.41 -21.95 -19.02
CA ILE A 49 2.46 -21.39 -19.99
C ILE A 49 2.59 -19.87 -20.08
N PHE A 50 2.59 -19.16 -18.94
CA PHE A 50 2.75 -17.70 -18.94
C PHE A 50 4.12 -17.28 -19.44
N ALA A 51 5.19 -17.92 -18.94
CA ALA A 51 6.56 -17.59 -19.35
C ALA A 51 6.76 -17.72 -20.86
N GLU A 52 6.25 -18.80 -21.48
CA GLU A 52 6.32 -18.97 -22.94
C GLU A 52 5.47 -17.92 -23.67
N GLY A 53 4.27 -17.59 -23.17
CA GLY A 53 3.43 -16.54 -23.74
C GLY A 53 4.08 -15.17 -23.71
N GLN A 54 4.69 -14.81 -22.58
CA GLN A 54 5.44 -13.58 -22.40
C GLN A 54 6.68 -13.53 -23.31
N ARG A 55 7.42 -14.64 -23.42
CA ARG A 55 8.56 -14.76 -24.30
C ARG A 55 8.18 -14.49 -25.75
N ARG A 56 7.11 -15.15 -26.25
CA ARG A 56 6.59 -14.92 -27.61
C ARG A 56 6.15 -13.48 -27.85
N TYR A 57 5.52 -12.86 -26.86
CA TYR A 57 5.11 -11.46 -26.95
C TYR A 57 6.32 -10.54 -27.08
N ILE A 58 7.36 -10.72 -26.26
CA ILE A 58 8.61 -9.94 -26.33
C ILE A 58 9.36 -10.17 -27.66
N GLU A 59 9.29 -11.36 -28.24
CA GLU A 59 9.87 -11.63 -29.55
C GLU A 59 9.26 -10.81 -30.69
N THR A 60 8.03 -10.30 -30.53
CA THR A 60 7.40 -9.42 -31.52
C THR A 60 7.99 -8.00 -31.52
N PHE A 61 8.74 -7.63 -30.49
CA PHE A 61 9.34 -6.31 -30.37
C PHE A 61 10.56 -6.15 -31.29
N SER A 62 10.91 -4.90 -31.60
CA SER A 62 12.11 -4.58 -32.36
C SER A 62 13.37 -5.11 -31.66
N ALA A 63 14.44 -5.40 -32.46
CA ALA A 63 15.72 -5.86 -31.90
C ALA A 63 16.29 -4.89 -30.84
N TYR A 64 16.09 -3.58 -31.04
CA TYR A 64 16.48 -2.54 -30.10
C TYR A 64 15.72 -2.67 -28.75
N ALA A 65 14.39 -2.79 -28.79
CA ALA A 65 13.58 -2.96 -27.59
C ALA A 65 13.94 -4.26 -26.85
N ARG A 66 14.18 -5.36 -27.56
CA ARG A 66 14.61 -6.65 -26.98
C ARG A 66 15.95 -6.55 -26.25
N GLN A 67 16.88 -5.73 -26.73
CA GLN A 67 18.17 -5.52 -26.06
C GLN A 67 18.02 -4.86 -24.68
N PHE A 68 17.02 -4.00 -24.49
CA PHE A 68 16.72 -3.40 -23.18
C PHE A 68 15.88 -4.29 -22.27
N LEU A 69 15.03 -5.15 -22.84
CA LEU A 69 14.15 -6.04 -22.10
C LEU A 69 14.83 -7.33 -21.63
N GLY A 70 16.06 -7.61 -22.11
CA GLY A 70 16.76 -8.87 -21.85
C GLY A 70 16.16 -10.06 -22.62
N GLY A 71 16.93 -11.10 -22.83
CA GLY A 71 16.42 -12.38 -23.35
C GLY A 71 15.74 -13.16 -22.23
N LEU A 72 14.44 -13.40 -22.30
CA LEU A 72 13.78 -14.36 -21.42
C LEU A 72 14.29 -15.77 -21.78
N GLU A 73 14.69 -16.54 -20.79
CA GLU A 73 14.99 -17.95 -20.97
C GLU A 73 13.71 -18.69 -21.40
N ARG A 74 13.88 -19.61 -22.35
CA ARG A 74 12.77 -20.45 -22.78
C ARG A 74 12.48 -21.47 -21.65
N PRO A 75 11.21 -21.61 -21.22
CA PRO A 75 10.87 -22.64 -20.25
C PRO A 75 11.19 -24.04 -20.79
N ASP A 76 11.50 -24.98 -19.90
CA ASP A 76 11.79 -26.37 -20.26
C ASP A 76 10.51 -27.09 -20.69
N VAL A 77 10.16 -26.87 -21.94
CA VAL A 77 8.98 -27.44 -22.60
C VAL A 77 9.30 -27.72 -24.06
N ASP A 78 8.83 -28.85 -24.57
CA ASP A 78 9.09 -29.22 -25.97
C ASP A 78 8.34 -28.26 -26.90
N LYS A 79 7.05 -28.07 -26.69
CA LYS A 79 6.18 -27.24 -27.52
C LYS A 79 4.91 -26.80 -26.79
N ILE A 80 4.43 -25.58 -27.10
CA ILE A 80 3.09 -25.11 -26.74
C ILE A 80 2.38 -24.59 -27.99
N GLU A 81 1.19 -25.14 -28.29
CA GLU A 81 0.34 -24.74 -29.41
C GLU A 81 -0.96 -24.09 -28.93
N GLY A 82 -1.60 -23.30 -29.78
CA GLY A 82 -2.89 -22.66 -29.47
C GLY A 82 -2.84 -21.53 -28.44
N LEU A 83 -1.65 -21.06 -28.08
CA LEU A 83 -1.48 -20.02 -27.06
C LEU A 83 -1.95 -18.65 -27.57
N SER A 84 -2.91 -18.05 -26.89
CA SER A 84 -3.34 -16.65 -27.07
C SER A 84 -2.37 -15.70 -26.34
N PRO A 85 -2.48 -14.35 -26.55
CA PRO A 85 -1.82 -13.40 -25.66
C PRO A 85 -2.16 -13.69 -24.20
N VAL A 86 -1.16 -13.64 -23.32
CA VAL A 86 -1.31 -14.10 -21.93
C VAL A 86 -1.21 -12.92 -20.97
N ILE A 87 -2.11 -12.85 -20.01
CA ILE A 87 -2.10 -11.88 -18.90
C ILE A 87 -2.09 -12.65 -17.59
N ALA A 88 -1.08 -12.43 -16.76
CA ALA A 88 -1.02 -13.00 -15.42
C ALA A 88 -1.47 -12.02 -14.35
N ILE A 89 -2.25 -12.49 -13.40
CA ILE A 89 -2.72 -11.74 -12.23
C ILE A 89 -2.22 -12.46 -10.97
N GLU A 90 -0.99 -12.13 -10.58
CA GLU A 90 -0.32 -12.69 -9.42
C GLU A 90 -0.63 -11.91 -8.13
N GLN A 91 -0.47 -12.57 -6.99
CA GLN A 91 -0.66 -12.00 -5.66
C GLN A 91 0.48 -11.05 -5.22
N LYS A 92 1.72 -11.29 -5.67
CA LYS A 92 2.96 -10.75 -5.07
C LYS A 92 3.27 -9.27 -5.34
N THR A 93 2.53 -8.56 -6.14
CA THR A 93 2.92 -7.20 -6.55
C THR A 93 2.20 -6.11 -5.76
N THR A 94 2.66 -5.83 -4.56
CA THR A 94 2.29 -4.59 -3.85
C THR A 94 3.04 -3.41 -4.47
N ASN A 95 2.31 -2.46 -5.03
CA ASN A 95 2.90 -1.22 -5.52
C ASN A 95 3.38 -0.39 -4.32
N LYS A 96 4.70 -0.20 -4.20
CA LYS A 96 5.31 0.57 -3.10
C LYS A 96 5.28 2.08 -3.33
N ASN A 97 4.79 2.55 -4.47
CA ASN A 97 4.72 3.97 -4.75
C ASN A 97 3.72 4.67 -3.81
N PRO A 98 4.15 5.65 -3.00
CA PRO A 98 3.27 6.33 -2.04
C PRO A 98 2.18 7.18 -2.70
N ARG A 99 2.32 7.48 -3.98
CA ARG A 99 1.34 8.25 -4.75
C ARG A 99 0.27 7.38 -5.43
N SER A 100 0.47 6.06 -5.48
CA SER A 100 -0.53 5.15 -6.06
C SER A 100 -1.72 4.98 -5.13
N THR A 101 -2.92 5.15 -5.67
CA THR A 101 -4.21 4.95 -4.99
C THR A 101 -5.08 4.00 -5.79
N VAL A 102 -6.15 3.48 -5.19
CA VAL A 102 -7.15 2.69 -5.90
C VAL A 102 -7.62 3.43 -7.15
N GLY A 103 -7.97 4.72 -7.02
CA GLY A 103 -8.45 5.55 -8.13
C GLY A 103 -7.45 5.68 -9.29
N THR A 104 -6.14 5.78 -8.99
CA THR A 104 -5.12 5.88 -10.05
C THR A 104 -4.80 4.54 -10.70
N VAL A 105 -4.85 3.44 -9.97
CA VAL A 105 -4.61 2.09 -10.52
C VAL A 105 -5.77 1.63 -11.40
N THR A 106 -7.00 2.03 -11.07
CA THR A 106 -8.22 1.70 -11.82
C THR A 106 -8.54 2.70 -12.92
N GLU A 107 -7.74 3.77 -13.07
CA GLU A 107 -7.96 4.89 -13.99
C GLU A 107 -9.23 5.72 -13.69
N LEU A 108 -10.04 5.33 -12.71
CA LEU A 108 -11.26 6.05 -12.34
C LEU A 108 -10.99 7.50 -11.94
N TYR A 109 -9.85 7.76 -11.29
CA TYR A 109 -9.46 9.10 -10.91
C TYR A 109 -9.18 9.99 -12.13
N ASP A 110 -8.68 9.44 -13.22
CA ASP A 110 -8.41 10.18 -14.44
C ASP A 110 -9.71 10.63 -15.13
N TYR A 111 -10.72 9.76 -15.14
CA TYR A 111 -12.06 10.13 -15.61
C TYR A 111 -12.76 11.13 -14.68
N LEU A 112 -12.61 11.00 -13.37
CA LEU A 112 -13.12 12.00 -12.42
C LEU A 112 -12.47 13.38 -12.62
N ARG A 113 -11.16 13.44 -12.82
CA ARG A 113 -10.47 14.70 -13.14
C ARG A 113 -10.99 15.33 -14.42
N LEU A 114 -11.27 14.52 -15.45
CA LEU A 114 -11.86 14.99 -16.69
C LEU A 114 -13.29 15.51 -16.47
N LEU A 115 -14.10 14.78 -15.70
CA LEU A 115 -15.45 15.19 -15.34
C LEU A 115 -15.45 16.54 -14.61
N TYR A 116 -14.61 16.69 -13.56
CA TYR A 116 -14.48 17.94 -12.83
C TYR A 116 -13.99 19.09 -13.71
N ALA A 117 -13.04 18.85 -14.60
CA ALA A 117 -12.55 19.87 -15.52
C ALA A 117 -13.61 20.37 -16.53
N ARG A 118 -14.66 19.58 -16.79
CA ARG A 118 -15.66 19.89 -17.80
C ARG A 118 -16.98 20.40 -17.27
N VAL A 119 -17.43 19.92 -16.10
CA VAL A 119 -18.80 20.19 -15.61
C VAL A 119 -18.86 20.68 -14.17
N SER A 120 -17.73 20.89 -13.48
CA SER A 120 -17.76 21.43 -12.12
C SER A 120 -18.05 22.92 -12.09
N ASP A 121 -18.70 23.34 -11.02
CA ASP A 121 -18.87 24.73 -10.65
C ASP A 121 -17.73 25.17 -9.71
N ALA A 122 -17.22 26.38 -9.92
CA ALA A 122 -16.20 26.98 -9.07
C ALA A 122 -16.85 27.80 -7.94
N TYR A 123 -16.24 27.72 -6.74
CA TYR A 123 -16.69 28.46 -5.57
C TYR A 123 -15.56 29.29 -4.96
N SER A 124 -15.87 30.45 -4.44
CA SER A 124 -14.91 31.28 -3.73
C SER A 124 -14.45 30.62 -2.43
N GLN A 125 -13.15 30.66 -2.17
CA GLN A 125 -12.57 30.14 -0.93
C GLN A 125 -12.91 31.03 0.28
N THR A 126 -13.16 32.32 0.04
CA THR A 126 -13.41 33.33 1.08
C THR A 126 -14.89 33.52 1.37
N THR A 127 -15.71 33.63 0.34
CA THR A 127 -17.14 33.91 0.49
C THR A 127 -18.03 32.68 0.37
N GLY A 128 -17.49 31.59 -0.19
CA GLY A 128 -18.23 30.33 -0.46
C GLY A 128 -19.26 30.47 -1.59
N LYS A 129 -19.33 31.63 -2.26
CA LYS A 129 -20.26 31.87 -3.37
C LYS A 129 -19.75 31.24 -4.66
N LYS A 130 -20.68 30.92 -5.56
CA LYS A 130 -20.38 30.40 -6.90
C LYS A 130 -19.70 31.48 -7.73
N LEU A 131 -18.57 31.14 -8.35
CA LEU A 131 -17.85 32.02 -9.26
C LEU A 131 -18.51 31.99 -10.64
N VAL A 132 -18.56 33.12 -11.31
CA VAL A 132 -19.16 33.27 -12.63
C VAL A 132 -18.09 33.73 -13.62
N SER A 133 -18.10 33.18 -14.81
CA SER A 133 -17.32 33.66 -15.94
C SER A 133 -18.28 34.12 -17.03
N TYR A 134 -17.95 35.21 -17.71
CA TYR A 134 -18.75 35.79 -18.75
C TYR A 134 -18.01 35.73 -20.10
N THR A 135 -18.68 35.43 -21.19
CA THR A 135 -18.17 35.68 -22.53
C THR A 135 -18.18 37.17 -22.84
N GLU A 136 -17.41 37.62 -23.86
CA GLU A 136 -17.38 39.01 -24.30
C GLU A 136 -18.79 39.53 -24.63
N ASP A 137 -19.56 38.71 -25.34
CA ASP A 137 -20.92 39.03 -25.72
C ASP A 137 -21.87 39.20 -24.51
N GLN A 138 -21.75 38.26 -23.56
CA GLN A 138 -22.52 38.33 -22.31
C GLN A 138 -22.18 39.55 -21.47
N ILE A 139 -20.88 39.95 -21.46
CA ILE A 139 -20.47 41.17 -20.76
C ILE A 139 -21.07 42.42 -21.45
N LEU A 140 -20.99 42.46 -22.79
CA LEU A 140 -21.58 43.56 -23.55
C LEU A 140 -23.10 43.67 -23.35
N ASP A 141 -23.80 42.54 -23.38
CA ASP A 141 -25.23 42.48 -23.16
C ASP A 141 -25.59 42.92 -21.73
N ALA A 142 -24.86 42.44 -20.72
CA ALA A 142 -25.04 42.85 -19.34
C ALA A 142 -24.80 44.37 -19.15
N ILE A 143 -23.75 44.93 -19.78
CA ILE A 143 -23.46 46.35 -19.75
C ILE A 143 -24.59 47.15 -20.40
N LYS A 144 -25.10 46.70 -21.55
CA LYS A 144 -26.20 47.36 -22.27
C LYS A 144 -27.52 47.36 -21.45
N GLU A 145 -27.77 46.25 -20.75
CA GLU A 145 -28.99 46.08 -19.97
C GLU A 145 -28.93 46.84 -18.63
N ASN A 146 -27.83 46.65 -17.86
CA ASN A 146 -27.68 47.20 -16.52
C ASN A 146 -27.44 48.70 -16.50
N TYR A 147 -26.84 49.29 -17.55
CA TYR A 147 -26.38 50.68 -17.59
C TYR A 147 -27.07 51.52 -18.70
N LYS A 148 -28.26 51.12 -19.14
CA LYS A 148 -29.00 51.81 -20.19
C LYS A 148 -29.19 53.30 -19.86
N ASN A 149 -28.78 54.20 -20.81
CA ASN A 149 -28.79 55.65 -20.69
C ASN A 149 -27.87 56.22 -19.58
N GLU A 150 -26.93 55.47 -19.08
CA GLU A 150 -26.02 55.92 -18.04
C GLU A 150 -24.61 56.20 -18.60
N LYS A 151 -23.90 57.09 -17.89
CA LYS A 151 -22.49 57.36 -18.17
C LYS A 151 -21.64 56.42 -17.36
N ILE A 152 -20.87 55.60 -18.02
CA ILE A 152 -20.00 54.61 -17.38
C ILE A 152 -18.54 54.75 -17.81
N MET A 153 -17.66 54.26 -16.98
CA MET A 153 -16.21 54.20 -17.20
C MET A 153 -15.76 52.72 -17.22
N LEU A 154 -15.16 52.36 -18.34
CA LEU A 154 -14.56 51.01 -18.51
C LEU A 154 -13.11 51.06 -18.05
N MET A 155 -12.73 50.18 -17.17
CA MET A 155 -11.40 50.13 -16.58
C MET A 155 -10.79 48.71 -16.72
N ALA A 156 -9.46 48.71 -16.83
CA ALA A 156 -8.66 47.47 -16.79
C ALA A 156 -7.90 47.43 -15.45
N PRO A 157 -8.18 46.46 -14.57
CA PRO A 157 -7.44 46.21 -13.36
C PRO A 157 -6.06 45.61 -13.68
N VAL A 158 -4.99 46.37 -13.44
CA VAL A 158 -3.60 45.93 -13.75
C VAL A 158 -2.78 45.58 -12.50
N VAL A 159 -3.17 46.13 -11.34
CA VAL A 159 -2.49 45.79 -10.06
C VAL A 159 -3.58 45.58 -8.99
N ARG A 160 -3.45 44.49 -8.22
CA ARG A 160 -4.31 44.13 -7.10
C ARG A 160 -3.50 43.77 -5.87
N SER A 161 -3.70 44.56 -4.81
CA SER A 161 -3.11 44.35 -3.47
C SER A 161 -1.62 44.05 -3.46
N ARG A 162 -0.85 44.75 -4.28
CA ARG A 162 0.62 44.54 -4.39
C ARG A 162 1.38 45.82 -4.01
N LYS A 163 2.51 45.59 -3.32
CA LYS A 163 3.45 46.69 -2.97
C LYS A 163 4.30 47.06 -4.19
N GLY A 164 4.57 48.34 -4.34
CA GLY A 164 5.43 48.84 -5.42
C GLY A 164 5.24 50.33 -5.70
N HIS A 165 6.19 50.98 -6.34
CA HIS A 165 6.07 52.42 -6.72
C HIS A 165 5.44 52.62 -8.12
N TYR A 166 5.33 51.56 -8.93
CA TYR A 166 4.63 51.51 -10.24
C TYR A 166 4.97 52.60 -11.26
N HIS A 167 6.07 53.34 -11.10
CA HIS A 167 6.46 54.41 -12.00
C HIS A 167 6.61 53.94 -13.46
N GLU A 168 7.25 52.79 -13.71
CA GLU A 168 7.41 52.27 -15.07
C GLU A 168 6.10 51.91 -15.72
N LEU A 169 5.12 51.37 -14.96
CA LEU A 169 3.78 51.09 -15.41
C LEU A 169 3.10 52.37 -15.90
N PHE A 170 3.11 53.47 -15.10
CA PHE A 170 2.48 54.72 -15.47
C PHE A 170 3.13 55.37 -16.70
N VAL A 171 4.47 55.34 -16.81
CA VAL A 171 5.19 55.81 -18.01
C VAL A 171 4.78 55.01 -19.26
N GLN A 172 4.60 53.71 -19.15
CA GLN A 172 4.15 52.89 -20.27
C GLN A 172 2.70 53.19 -20.65
N MET A 173 1.83 53.42 -19.67
CA MET A 173 0.41 53.72 -19.92
C MET A 173 0.26 55.12 -20.54
N ALA A 174 0.99 56.12 -20.06
CA ALA A 174 1.05 57.45 -20.67
C ALA A 174 1.53 57.39 -22.14
N LYS A 175 2.59 56.61 -22.43
CA LYS A 175 3.07 56.40 -23.82
C LYS A 175 2.02 55.76 -24.73
N LYS A 176 1.16 54.86 -24.20
CA LYS A 176 0.07 54.23 -24.93
C LYS A 176 -1.16 55.12 -25.08
N GLY A 177 -1.14 56.37 -24.49
CA GLY A 177 -2.22 57.33 -24.60
C GLY A 177 -3.31 57.24 -23.54
N TYR A 178 -3.13 56.46 -22.46
CA TYR A 178 -4.08 56.43 -21.34
C TYR A 178 -3.77 57.56 -20.39
N GLY A 179 -4.78 58.41 -20.17
CA GLY A 179 -4.65 59.62 -19.39
C GLY A 179 -5.02 59.49 -17.92
N GLN A 180 -5.77 58.48 -17.54
CA GLN A 180 -6.29 58.31 -16.17
C GLN A 180 -6.20 56.89 -15.66
N ALA A 181 -5.96 56.78 -14.36
CA ALA A 181 -6.07 55.56 -13.58
C ALA A 181 -6.84 55.78 -12.29
N ARG A 182 -7.56 54.78 -11.83
CA ARG A 182 -8.10 54.75 -10.49
C ARG A 182 -7.07 54.05 -9.59
N ILE A 183 -6.55 54.76 -8.59
CA ILE A 183 -5.51 54.30 -7.69
C ILE A 183 -6.07 54.30 -6.27
N ASP A 184 -6.07 53.14 -5.62
CA ASP A 184 -6.57 52.98 -4.23
C ASP A 184 -7.98 53.59 -4.00
N GLY A 185 -8.78 53.59 -5.06
CA GLY A 185 -10.14 54.10 -5.01
C GLY A 185 -10.32 55.53 -5.54
N GLU A 186 -9.23 56.26 -5.79
CA GLU A 186 -9.29 57.64 -6.28
C GLU A 186 -8.86 57.74 -7.75
N LEU A 187 -9.63 58.54 -8.53
CA LEU A 187 -9.29 58.76 -9.93
C LEU A 187 -8.15 59.78 -10.03
N THR A 188 -7.07 59.38 -10.64
CA THR A 188 -5.82 60.15 -10.76
C THR A 188 -5.38 60.26 -12.20
N ASP A 189 -4.89 61.44 -12.64
CA ASP A 189 -4.30 61.62 -13.96
C ASP A 189 -2.90 60.94 -14.00
N ILE A 190 -2.63 60.28 -15.11
CA ILE A 190 -1.35 59.59 -15.31
C ILE A 190 -0.32 60.57 -15.83
N GLU A 191 0.54 61.04 -14.95
CA GLU A 191 1.67 61.90 -15.30
C GLU A 191 2.96 61.08 -15.41
N TYR A 192 3.94 61.54 -16.19
CA TYR A 192 5.21 60.83 -16.44
C TYR A 192 6.09 60.63 -15.21
N ASP A 193 5.87 61.41 -14.16
CA ASP A 193 6.59 61.36 -12.90
C ASP A 193 5.82 60.73 -11.75
N LEU A 194 4.60 60.21 -12.02
CA LEU A 194 3.74 59.58 -11.03
C LEU A 194 4.44 58.37 -10.39
N LYS A 195 4.51 58.39 -9.05
CA LYS A 195 5.09 57.33 -8.23
C LYS A 195 4.26 57.08 -7.00
N LEU A 196 4.01 55.84 -6.67
CA LEU A 196 3.30 55.44 -5.46
C LEU A 196 4.24 55.05 -4.32
N ASP A 197 3.70 54.97 -3.13
CA ASP A 197 4.48 54.53 -1.94
C ASP A 197 4.88 53.09 -2.05
N ARG A 198 6.21 52.83 -2.13
CA ARG A 198 6.75 51.46 -2.34
C ARG A 198 6.37 50.45 -1.26
N TYR A 199 6.02 50.89 -0.06
CA TYR A 199 5.79 50.02 1.10
C TYR A 199 4.31 49.75 1.34
N LYS A 200 3.41 50.51 0.68
CA LYS A 200 1.97 50.28 0.73
C LYS A 200 1.51 49.33 -0.36
N THR A 201 0.43 48.64 -0.09
CA THR A 201 -0.31 47.87 -1.10
C THR A 201 -1.17 48.80 -1.91
N HIS A 202 -1.19 48.60 -3.22
CA HIS A 202 -1.96 49.44 -4.13
C HIS A 202 -2.86 48.59 -5.02
N ASP A 203 -4.02 49.17 -5.36
CA ASP A 203 -4.96 48.70 -6.39
C ASP A 203 -4.95 49.75 -7.51
N ILE A 204 -4.68 49.34 -8.76
CA ILE A 204 -4.57 50.24 -9.89
C ILE A 204 -5.43 49.73 -11.05
N ASP A 205 -6.42 50.50 -11.42
CA ASP A 205 -7.31 50.28 -12.58
C ASP A 205 -7.02 51.35 -13.64
N ILE A 206 -6.64 50.97 -14.84
CA ILE A 206 -6.39 51.89 -15.95
C ILE A 206 -7.72 52.17 -16.63
N VAL A 207 -8.06 53.44 -16.81
CA VAL A 207 -9.27 53.84 -17.53
C VAL A 207 -9.05 53.68 -19.02
N ILE A 208 -9.84 52.82 -19.65
CA ILE A 208 -9.72 52.47 -21.07
C ILE A 208 -10.64 53.32 -21.94
N ASP A 209 -11.90 53.48 -21.53
CA ASP A 209 -12.88 54.22 -22.27
C ASP A 209 -14.02 54.73 -21.38
N ARG A 210 -14.83 55.69 -21.88
CA ARG A 210 -16.04 56.19 -21.25
C ARG A 210 -17.18 56.13 -22.22
N TRP A 211 -18.28 55.55 -21.81
CA TRP A 211 -19.47 55.35 -22.64
C TRP A 211 -20.70 56.03 -22.06
N ILE A 212 -21.56 56.49 -22.98
CA ILE A 212 -22.97 56.76 -22.66
C ILE A 212 -23.76 55.67 -23.39
N ILE A 213 -24.31 54.74 -22.65
CA ILE A 213 -25.00 53.57 -23.20
C ILE A 213 -26.30 54.01 -23.86
N GLY A 214 -26.43 53.81 -25.18
CA GLY A 214 -27.62 54.19 -25.99
C GLY A 214 -27.49 55.43 -26.86
N GLU A 215 -26.52 56.34 -26.62
CA GLU A 215 -26.40 57.57 -27.43
C GLU A 215 -25.04 57.77 -28.13
N SER A 216 -23.91 57.38 -27.52
CA SER A 216 -22.58 57.80 -28.02
C SER A 216 -21.64 56.71 -28.40
N ALA A 217 -21.94 55.46 -28.14
CA ALA A 217 -21.05 54.34 -28.39
C ALA A 217 -21.60 53.44 -29.49
N SER A 218 -20.90 53.41 -30.66
CA SER A 218 -21.17 52.34 -31.64
C SER A 218 -20.76 51.00 -31.07
N GLU A 219 -21.48 49.94 -31.39
CA GLU A 219 -21.21 48.57 -30.92
C GLU A 219 -19.77 48.13 -31.19
N ALA A 220 -19.25 48.42 -32.39
CA ALA A 220 -17.88 48.17 -32.75
C ALA A 220 -16.83 48.88 -31.87
N ARG A 221 -17.11 50.08 -31.35
CA ARG A 221 -16.25 50.79 -30.41
C ARG A 221 -16.28 50.12 -29.04
N MET A 222 -17.46 49.71 -28.57
CA MET A 222 -17.62 49.03 -27.30
C MET A 222 -16.86 47.69 -27.30
N GLU A 223 -17.01 46.89 -28.35
CA GLU A 223 -16.27 45.64 -28.51
C GLU A 223 -14.78 45.87 -28.49
N LYS A 224 -14.26 46.82 -29.27
CA LYS A 224 -12.85 47.14 -29.33
C LYS A 224 -12.28 47.57 -28.00
N SER A 225 -12.97 48.48 -27.31
CA SER A 225 -12.54 48.96 -25.98
C SER A 225 -12.63 47.85 -24.92
N LEU A 226 -13.66 47.02 -24.98
CA LEU A 226 -13.82 45.87 -24.12
C LEU A 226 -12.66 44.87 -24.30
N ARG A 227 -12.31 44.52 -25.53
CA ARG A 227 -11.13 43.63 -25.80
C ARG A 227 -9.85 44.25 -25.28
N THR A 228 -9.66 45.55 -25.50
CA THR A 228 -8.47 46.23 -24.98
C THR A 228 -8.41 46.21 -23.44
N ALA A 229 -9.55 46.42 -22.76
CA ALA A 229 -9.63 46.34 -21.33
C ALA A 229 -9.35 44.90 -20.81
N MET A 230 -9.89 43.89 -21.48
CA MET A 230 -9.68 42.51 -21.14
C MET A 230 -8.23 42.05 -21.35
N ASP A 231 -7.62 42.46 -22.47
CA ASP A 231 -6.21 42.11 -22.74
C ASP A 231 -5.26 42.74 -21.70
N MET A 232 -5.57 43.98 -21.28
CA MET A 232 -4.75 44.70 -20.30
C MET A 232 -5.01 44.23 -18.86
N GLY A 233 -6.22 43.87 -18.51
CA GLY A 233 -6.62 43.36 -17.20
C GLY A 233 -6.59 41.83 -17.09
N GLU A 234 -5.91 41.12 -18.02
CA GLU A 234 -5.78 39.64 -18.02
C GLU A 234 -7.15 38.94 -17.93
N GLY A 235 -8.14 39.48 -18.67
CA GLY A 235 -9.49 38.92 -18.71
C GLY A 235 -10.47 39.51 -17.68
N LEU A 236 -10.00 40.44 -16.81
CA LEU A 236 -10.81 41.15 -15.83
C LEU A 236 -11.07 42.60 -16.27
N ILE A 237 -12.29 43.07 -16.14
CA ILE A 237 -12.66 44.47 -16.35
C ILE A 237 -13.49 45.02 -15.18
N GLY A 238 -13.42 46.30 -14.96
CA GLY A 238 -14.25 47.03 -14.02
C GLY A 238 -15.14 48.04 -14.75
N ILE A 239 -16.39 48.08 -14.39
CA ILE A 239 -17.34 49.09 -14.83
C ILE A 239 -17.75 49.94 -13.65
N GLN A 240 -17.58 51.26 -13.79
CA GLN A 240 -17.99 52.22 -12.77
C GLN A 240 -18.94 53.24 -13.39
N LYS A 241 -20.09 53.46 -12.75
CA LYS A 241 -20.98 54.56 -13.11
C LYS A 241 -20.38 55.89 -12.68
N LEU A 242 -20.35 56.86 -13.57
CA LEU A 242 -19.85 58.20 -13.24
C LEU A 242 -20.67 58.82 -12.10
N GLY A 243 -19.96 59.17 -11.02
CA GLY A 243 -20.59 59.68 -9.79
C GLY A 243 -20.88 58.62 -8.72
N SER A 244 -20.64 57.35 -8.99
CA SER A 244 -20.65 56.26 -8.00
C SER A 244 -19.23 55.90 -7.59
N THR A 245 -19.08 55.39 -6.37
CA THR A 245 -17.83 54.77 -5.88
C THR A 245 -17.78 53.26 -6.11
N GLU A 246 -18.91 52.63 -6.43
CA GLU A 246 -19.04 51.20 -6.63
C GLU A 246 -18.53 50.79 -8.01
N ILE A 247 -17.80 49.69 -8.08
CA ILE A 247 -17.36 49.08 -9.34
C ILE A 247 -18.01 47.71 -9.44
N GLU A 248 -18.60 47.44 -10.59
CA GLU A 248 -19.01 46.09 -10.96
C GLU A 248 -17.91 45.45 -11.82
N TYR A 249 -17.44 44.28 -11.40
CA TYR A 249 -16.40 43.57 -12.10
C TYR A 249 -16.98 42.45 -12.94
N PHE A 250 -16.45 42.30 -14.18
CA PHE A 250 -16.75 41.21 -15.08
C PHE A 250 -15.43 40.53 -15.47
N SER A 251 -15.44 39.22 -15.61
CA SER A 251 -14.24 38.46 -15.96
C SER A 251 -14.56 37.32 -16.92
N LYS A 252 -13.63 37.08 -17.85
CA LYS A 252 -13.56 35.81 -18.60
C LYS A 252 -13.15 34.64 -17.72
N ASN A 253 -12.40 34.91 -16.65
CA ASN A 253 -12.01 33.94 -15.64
C ASN A 253 -13.12 33.78 -14.60
N LEU A 254 -13.13 32.66 -13.92
CA LEU A 254 -14.01 32.42 -12.77
C LEU A 254 -13.67 33.39 -11.64
N MET A 255 -14.56 34.32 -11.32
CA MET A 255 -14.28 35.39 -10.39
C MET A 255 -15.37 35.53 -9.33
N ASP A 256 -14.95 35.88 -8.13
CA ASP A 256 -15.81 36.33 -7.04
C ASP A 256 -16.06 37.81 -7.23
N ALA A 257 -17.33 38.17 -7.46
CA ALA A 257 -17.76 39.57 -7.70
C ALA A 257 -17.55 40.50 -6.48
N GLU A 258 -17.47 39.94 -5.25
CA GLU A 258 -17.29 40.74 -4.02
C GLU A 258 -15.82 40.98 -3.70
N THR A 259 -14.95 39.97 -3.90
CA THR A 259 -13.56 40.05 -3.50
C THR A 259 -12.60 40.31 -4.67
N GLY A 260 -13.08 40.22 -5.92
CA GLY A 260 -12.26 40.31 -7.12
C GLY A 260 -11.29 39.14 -7.29
N HIS A 261 -11.33 38.11 -6.42
CA HIS A 261 -10.46 36.96 -6.51
C HIS A 261 -10.85 36.05 -7.68
N SER A 262 -9.93 35.77 -8.59
CA SER A 262 -10.18 34.96 -9.79
C SER A 262 -9.48 33.62 -9.75
N LEU A 263 -10.13 32.60 -10.29
CA LEU A 263 -9.57 31.29 -10.53
C LEU A 263 -9.44 31.05 -12.05
N ALA A 264 -8.36 30.44 -12.47
CA ALA A 264 -8.22 29.98 -13.84
C ALA A 264 -9.25 28.89 -14.15
N LEU A 265 -9.66 28.79 -15.43
CA LEU A 265 -10.50 27.68 -15.87
C LEU A 265 -9.83 26.34 -15.56
N PRO A 266 -10.60 25.36 -15.07
CA PRO A 266 -10.00 24.10 -14.62
C PRO A 266 -9.60 23.23 -15.82
N GLU A 267 -8.41 22.67 -15.72
CA GLU A 267 -7.92 21.62 -16.61
C GLU A 267 -7.80 20.29 -15.83
N PRO A 268 -7.74 19.12 -16.49
CA PRO A 268 -7.55 17.86 -15.77
C PRO A 268 -6.32 17.84 -14.86
N ASN A 269 -5.26 18.58 -15.20
CA ASN A 269 -4.05 18.71 -14.37
C ASN A 269 -4.26 19.55 -13.09
N THR A 270 -5.27 20.41 -13.07
CA THR A 270 -5.68 21.14 -11.86
C THR A 270 -6.10 20.20 -10.74
N PHE A 271 -6.64 19.04 -11.07
CA PHE A 271 -7.10 18.02 -10.14
C PHE A 271 -6.12 16.87 -9.97
N SER A 272 -4.88 17.00 -10.45
CA SER A 272 -3.87 15.95 -10.33
C SER A 272 -2.93 16.22 -9.16
N PHE A 273 -2.94 15.34 -8.17
CA PHE A 273 -1.97 15.40 -7.06
C PHE A 273 -0.54 14.96 -7.47
N ASN A 274 -0.36 14.48 -8.72
CA ASN A 274 0.94 14.17 -9.30
C ASN A 274 1.50 15.33 -10.15
N SER A 275 0.69 16.38 -10.38
CA SER A 275 1.08 17.57 -11.14
C SER A 275 1.37 18.73 -10.19
N PRO A 276 2.43 19.53 -10.41
CA PRO A 276 2.70 20.75 -9.64
C PRO A 276 1.52 21.74 -9.65
N LYS A 277 0.69 21.72 -10.71
CA LYS A 277 -0.48 22.60 -10.88
C LYS A 277 -1.63 22.27 -9.92
N GLY A 278 -1.75 21.00 -9.49
CA GLY A 278 -2.86 20.55 -8.64
C GLY A 278 -2.42 20.08 -7.26
N SER A 279 -1.16 19.66 -7.09
CA SER A 279 -0.68 19.07 -5.84
C SER A 279 -0.55 20.11 -4.72
N CYS A 280 -0.88 19.70 -3.51
CA CYS A 280 -0.60 20.48 -2.30
C CYS A 280 0.92 20.73 -2.20
N GLN A 281 1.32 21.99 -1.97
CA GLN A 281 2.72 22.38 -1.95
C GLN A 281 3.47 21.84 -0.73
N SER A 282 2.81 21.78 0.42
CA SER A 282 3.37 21.29 1.68
C SER A 282 3.70 19.79 1.61
N CYS A 283 2.75 18.93 1.24
CA CYS A 283 2.98 17.48 1.18
C CYS A 283 3.35 16.96 -0.23
N LYS A 284 3.49 17.83 -1.21
CA LYS A 284 3.82 17.48 -2.61
C LYS A 284 2.91 16.37 -3.17
N GLY A 285 1.63 16.40 -2.82
CA GLY A 285 0.61 15.45 -3.28
C GLY A 285 0.56 14.12 -2.52
N LEU A 286 1.27 13.97 -1.41
CA LEU A 286 1.26 12.73 -0.61
C LEU A 286 0.05 12.64 0.33
N GLY A 287 -0.49 13.78 0.78
CA GLY A 287 -1.59 13.84 1.75
C GLY A 287 -1.12 13.70 3.20
N THR A 288 0.09 13.23 3.42
CA THR A 288 0.75 13.10 4.71
C THR A 288 2.11 13.80 4.69
N ILE A 289 2.58 14.18 5.85
CA ILE A 289 3.94 14.69 6.06
C ILE A 289 4.62 13.82 7.12
N LYS A 290 5.93 13.68 7.01
CA LYS A 290 6.73 13.07 8.06
C LYS A 290 7.11 14.16 9.04
N LYS A 291 6.87 13.92 10.31
CA LYS A 291 7.21 14.83 11.40
C LYS A 291 8.03 14.09 12.43
N ILE A 292 9.05 14.76 12.94
CA ILE A 292 9.87 14.22 14.01
C ILE A 292 9.02 14.12 15.28
N ASN A 293 9.05 12.95 15.91
CA ASN A 293 8.35 12.68 17.17
C ASN A 293 9.36 12.60 18.32
N THR A 294 9.31 13.57 19.20
CA THR A 294 10.21 13.66 20.38
C THR A 294 9.99 12.57 21.41
N ASP A 295 8.83 11.92 21.44
CA ASP A 295 8.56 10.78 22.33
C ASP A 295 9.51 9.61 22.10
N TYR A 296 10.10 9.53 20.91
CA TYR A 296 11.09 8.50 20.56
C TYR A 296 12.52 8.87 20.92
N PHE A 297 12.77 10.08 21.41
CA PHE A 297 14.13 10.55 21.72
C PHE A 297 14.70 9.91 22.99
N VAL A 298 13.82 9.61 23.94
CA VAL A 298 14.22 9.12 25.28
C VAL A 298 13.42 7.85 25.62
N GLU A 299 14.06 6.70 25.51
CA GLU A 299 13.42 5.42 25.87
C GLU A 299 13.38 5.21 27.40
N ASN A 300 14.47 5.53 28.09
CA ASN A 300 14.60 5.35 29.53
C ASN A 300 15.01 6.67 30.21
N PRO A 301 14.07 7.36 30.86
CA PRO A 301 14.36 8.65 31.49
C PRO A 301 15.32 8.57 32.70
N LYS A 302 15.68 7.36 33.15
CA LYS A 302 16.71 7.18 34.19
C LYS A 302 18.14 7.23 33.66
N LEU A 303 18.32 7.10 32.35
CA LEU A 303 19.62 7.24 31.70
C LEU A 303 19.98 8.71 31.47
N SER A 304 21.28 9.00 31.43
CA SER A 304 21.82 10.32 31.03
C SER A 304 22.25 10.29 29.56
N ILE A 305 22.55 11.47 29.00
CA ILE A 305 23.08 11.59 27.63
C ILE A 305 24.40 10.81 27.48
N ASN A 306 25.28 10.84 28.48
CA ASN A 306 26.51 10.05 28.47
C ASN A 306 26.27 8.51 28.49
N GLN A 307 25.12 8.09 28.91
CA GLN A 307 24.71 6.67 28.96
C GLN A 307 23.86 6.25 27.77
N GLY A 308 23.80 7.07 26.70
CA GLY A 308 22.99 6.80 25.51
C GLY A 308 21.51 7.09 25.71
N GLY A 309 21.12 7.90 26.69
CA GLY A 309 19.70 8.20 26.97
C GLY A 309 19.03 9.11 25.92
N LEU A 310 19.79 9.74 25.00
CA LEU A 310 19.27 10.53 23.88
C LEU A 310 19.53 9.79 22.57
N LEU A 311 18.58 8.97 22.16
CA LEU A 311 18.71 8.02 21.06
C LEU A 311 19.11 8.64 19.71
N PRO A 312 18.61 9.84 19.28
CA PRO A 312 19.05 10.43 18.02
C PRO A 312 20.55 10.64 17.93
N LEU A 313 21.26 10.83 19.05
CA LEU A 313 22.70 11.00 19.05
C LEU A 313 23.49 9.71 18.78
N GLU A 314 22.87 8.53 18.95
CA GLU A 314 23.50 7.24 18.61
C GLU A 314 23.54 7.03 17.09
N ASP A 315 22.50 7.48 16.39
CA ASP A 315 22.39 7.40 14.93
C ASP A 315 23.18 8.51 14.24
N ILE A 316 23.37 9.68 14.90
CA ILE A 316 24.22 10.79 14.42
C ILE A 316 25.65 10.55 14.88
N LYS A 317 26.39 9.75 14.14
CA LYS A 317 27.81 9.44 14.49
C LYS A 317 28.65 10.70 14.60
N SER A 318 29.05 11.02 15.84
CA SER A 318 30.12 11.93 16.20
C SER A 318 29.92 13.42 15.89
N ASN A 319 28.76 13.99 16.05
CA ASN A 319 28.64 15.44 15.96
C ASN A 319 29.04 16.11 17.29
N LYS A 320 30.38 16.36 17.46
CA LYS A 320 30.97 17.03 18.64
C LYS A 320 30.36 18.42 18.86
N TYR A 321 29.87 19.06 17.80
CA TYR A 321 29.24 20.37 17.89
C TYR A 321 27.92 20.29 18.65
N ILE A 322 27.01 19.40 18.28
CA ILE A 322 25.72 19.24 18.94
C ILE A 322 25.89 18.89 20.42
N LEU A 323 26.75 17.91 20.73
CA LEU A 323 27.04 17.55 22.12
C LEU A 323 27.61 18.74 22.93
N SER A 324 28.44 19.59 22.31
CA SER A 324 28.93 20.80 22.94
C SER A 324 27.85 21.83 23.21
N GLN A 325 26.90 22.01 22.29
CA GLN A 325 25.77 22.92 22.46
C GLN A 325 24.82 22.42 23.55
N ILE A 326 24.48 21.15 23.53
CA ILE A 326 23.64 20.51 24.58
C ILE A 326 24.34 20.66 25.95
N LYS A 327 25.64 20.44 26.03
CA LYS A 327 26.39 20.62 27.26
C LYS A 327 26.29 22.07 27.75
N ASN A 328 26.49 23.06 26.88
CA ASN A 328 26.38 24.48 27.21
C ASN A 328 24.98 24.85 27.72
N ILE A 329 23.94 24.33 27.11
CA ILE A 329 22.53 24.51 27.55
C ILE A 329 22.36 23.93 28.95
N LEU A 330 22.72 22.66 29.16
CA LEU A 330 22.59 22.02 30.47
C LEU A 330 23.38 22.74 31.57
N GLU A 331 24.57 23.27 31.26
CA GLU A 331 25.39 24.03 32.21
C GLU A 331 24.71 25.32 32.67
N ILE A 332 23.84 25.95 31.89
CA ILE A 332 23.06 27.13 32.33
C ILE A 332 22.13 26.78 33.48
N PHE A 333 21.55 25.58 33.44
CA PHE A 333 20.67 25.06 34.48
C PHE A 333 21.44 24.39 35.63
N GLY A 334 22.78 24.47 35.66
CA GLY A 334 23.61 23.83 36.67
C GLY A 334 23.72 22.31 36.52
N LEU A 335 23.39 21.78 35.36
CA LEU A 335 23.34 20.37 35.00
C LEU A 335 24.50 19.99 34.08
N GLY A 336 24.68 18.70 33.85
CA GLY A 336 25.70 18.19 32.92
C GLY A 336 25.18 16.99 32.11
N LEU A 337 26.01 16.53 31.17
CA LEU A 337 25.68 15.38 30.31
C LEU A 337 25.48 14.05 31.09
N ALA A 338 25.88 13.99 32.36
CA ALA A 338 25.67 12.85 33.25
C ALA A 338 24.35 12.92 34.02
N THR A 339 23.56 13.98 33.88
CA THR A 339 22.28 14.15 34.54
C THR A 339 21.23 13.23 33.88
N PRO A 340 20.47 12.40 34.65
CA PRO A 340 19.39 11.62 34.11
C PRO A 340 18.29 12.49 33.49
N PHE A 341 17.65 12.02 32.41
CA PHE A 341 16.63 12.79 31.71
C PHE A 341 15.46 13.22 32.60
N LYS A 342 15.02 12.36 33.50
CA LYS A 342 13.94 12.70 34.47
C LYS A 342 14.25 13.93 35.34
N ASP A 343 15.51 14.28 35.50
CA ASP A 343 15.97 15.39 36.35
C ASP A 343 16.32 16.65 35.51
N ILE A 344 16.13 16.62 34.19
CA ILE A 344 16.31 17.75 33.28
C ILE A 344 15.01 18.55 33.19
N PRO A 345 14.99 19.86 33.47
CA PRO A 345 13.79 20.70 33.32
C PRO A 345 13.27 20.75 31.89
N GLU A 346 11.94 20.86 31.72
CA GLU A 346 11.29 20.97 30.40
C GLU A 346 11.84 22.12 29.55
N GLU A 347 12.15 23.27 30.19
CA GLU A 347 12.73 24.42 29.47
C GLU A 347 14.12 24.10 28.90
N ALA A 348 14.93 23.29 29.58
CA ALA A 348 16.22 22.85 29.06
C ALA A 348 16.05 21.86 27.90
N LEU A 349 15.07 20.98 27.99
CA LEU A 349 14.72 20.06 26.92
C LEU A 349 14.18 20.82 25.70
N ASP A 350 13.36 21.84 25.91
CA ASP A 350 12.86 22.68 24.82
C ASP A 350 14.00 23.39 24.08
N TYR A 351 14.97 23.92 24.79
CA TYR A 351 16.19 24.53 24.17
C TYR A 351 17.06 23.50 23.44
N ILE A 352 17.12 22.26 23.92
CA ILE A 352 17.82 21.17 23.24
C ILE A 352 17.08 20.75 21.96
N TYR A 353 15.77 20.66 22.02
CA TYR A 353 14.97 20.14 20.90
C TYR A 353 14.71 21.22 19.85
N HIS A 354 14.25 22.40 20.25
CA HIS A 354 13.80 23.48 19.37
C HIS A 354 14.80 24.60 19.18
N GLY A 355 15.89 24.59 19.97
CA GLY A 355 16.96 25.58 19.86
C GLY A 355 16.88 26.74 20.83
N CYS A 356 17.98 27.46 20.92
CA CYS A 356 18.10 28.62 21.77
C CYS A 356 19.05 29.67 21.14
N ASN A 357 18.54 30.89 20.98
CA ASN A 357 19.35 32.02 20.54
C ASN A 357 19.25 33.15 21.59
N LYS A 358 19.88 32.94 22.74
CA LYS A 358 19.82 33.87 23.88
C LYS A 358 21.21 34.06 24.52
N GLU A 359 21.37 35.22 25.16
CA GLU A 359 22.54 35.49 26.01
C GLU A 359 22.21 35.17 27.47
N PHE A 360 23.06 34.38 28.10
CA PHE A 360 22.93 34.01 29.51
C PHE A 360 24.11 34.51 30.34
N ASN A 361 23.83 34.95 31.58
CA ASN A 361 24.88 35.28 32.53
C ASN A 361 25.26 34.00 33.29
N LYS A 362 26.50 33.55 33.16
CA LYS A 362 27.04 32.41 33.90
C LYS A 362 27.95 32.90 34.98
N ASP A 363 27.57 32.68 36.27
CA ASP A 363 28.45 32.97 37.41
C ASP A 363 29.46 31.82 37.55
N LEU A 364 30.73 32.14 37.35
CA LEU A 364 31.84 31.22 37.54
C LEU A 364 32.12 31.10 39.04
N LYS A 365 31.75 29.99 39.67
CA LYS A 365 31.85 29.72 41.12
C LYS A 365 33.25 29.93 41.73
N TYR A 366 34.30 30.08 40.95
CA TYR A 366 35.69 30.19 41.44
C TYR A 366 36.33 31.59 41.36
N ALA A 367 35.68 32.59 40.74
CA ALA A 367 36.32 33.89 40.54
C ALA A 367 35.42 35.11 40.77
N GLY A 368 34.14 34.93 41.16
CA GLY A 368 33.23 36.09 41.33
C GLY A 368 32.97 36.88 40.03
N ILE A 369 33.25 36.28 38.87
CA ILE A 369 33.12 36.95 37.57
C ILE A 369 31.92 36.27 36.82
N SER A 370 30.90 37.06 36.50
CA SER A 370 29.84 36.67 35.58
C SER A 370 30.33 36.79 34.13
N LYS A 371 30.36 35.70 33.39
CA LYS A 371 30.65 35.67 31.96
C LYS A 371 29.39 35.57 31.16
N LYS A 372 29.15 36.46 30.20
CA LYS A 372 28.08 36.33 29.24
C LYS A 372 28.39 35.21 28.26
N ILE A 373 27.53 34.20 28.18
CA ILE A 373 27.57 33.13 27.18
C ILE A 373 26.42 33.34 26.23
N LYS A 374 26.70 33.52 24.96
CA LYS A 374 25.70 33.52 23.89
C LYS A 374 25.57 32.10 23.35
N ILE A 375 24.40 31.52 23.47
CA ILE A 375 24.04 30.25 22.79
C ILE A 375 23.36 30.62 21.48
N ASN A 376 23.86 30.06 20.42
CA ASN A 376 23.25 30.11 19.08
C ASN A 376 23.19 28.70 18.57
N PHE A 377 22.09 28.01 18.91
CA PHE A 377 21.82 26.62 18.55
C PHE A 377 20.41 26.51 18.03
N ASP A 378 20.27 26.04 16.79
CA ASP A 378 18.98 25.94 16.10
C ASP A 378 18.11 24.83 16.65
N GLY A 379 18.70 23.89 17.41
CA GLY A 379 17.99 22.76 18.01
C GLY A 379 18.29 21.43 17.32
N LEU A 380 18.00 20.35 18.04
CA LEU A 380 18.20 19.00 17.53
C LEU A 380 17.19 18.66 16.42
N ILE A 381 15.92 19.11 16.55
CA ILE A 381 14.87 18.85 15.55
C ILE A 381 15.17 19.51 14.22
N PRO A 382 15.44 20.83 14.11
CA PRO A 382 15.82 21.46 12.85
C PRO A 382 17.05 20.82 12.22
N PHE A 383 18.05 20.46 13.03
CA PHE A 383 19.24 19.76 12.55
C PHE A 383 18.91 18.38 11.95
N MET A 384 18.02 17.61 12.58
CA MET A 384 17.57 16.32 12.06
C MET A 384 16.73 16.49 10.78
N GLU A 385 15.87 17.51 10.71
CA GLU A 385 15.08 17.85 9.53
C GLU A 385 15.98 18.18 8.33
N GLU A 386 17.01 19.00 8.53
CA GLU A 386 17.98 19.31 7.48
C GLU A 386 18.72 18.06 6.99
N LEU A 387 19.21 17.21 7.90
CA LEU A 387 19.83 15.92 7.53
C LEU A 387 18.89 14.99 6.75
N ILE A 388 17.63 14.92 7.16
CA ILE A 388 16.62 14.07 6.50
C ILE A 388 16.29 14.62 5.10
N GLU A 389 16.26 15.94 4.92
CA GLU A 389 16.03 16.56 3.61
C GLU A 389 17.17 16.29 2.62
N GLU A 390 18.42 16.25 3.06
CA GLU A 390 19.59 15.93 2.22
C GLU A 390 19.59 14.50 1.66
N ARG A 391 18.83 13.55 2.24
CA ARG A 391 18.52 12.16 1.83
C ARG A 391 19.64 11.24 1.34
N GLU A 392 20.89 11.69 1.26
CA GLU A 392 21.99 10.92 0.69
C GLU A 392 22.80 10.10 1.71
N SER A 393 22.64 10.41 3.01
CA SER A 393 23.40 9.74 4.06
C SER A 393 22.66 8.55 4.68
N TYR A 394 23.41 7.55 5.13
CA TYR A 394 22.87 6.41 5.87
C TYR A 394 22.23 6.85 7.20
N GLU A 395 22.82 7.87 7.82
CA GLU A 395 22.31 8.50 9.03
C GLU A 395 20.92 9.12 8.81
N ALA A 396 20.71 9.83 7.71
CA ALA A 396 19.42 10.42 7.36
C ALA A 396 18.30 9.35 7.26
N ILE A 397 18.63 8.21 6.64
CA ILE A 397 17.70 7.08 6.51
C ILE A 397 17.34 6.49 7.88
N LEU A 398 18.31 6.36 8.79
CA LEU A 398 18.08 5.86 10.14
C LEU A 398 17.22 6.84 10.95
N LEU A 399 17.56 8.13 10.93
CA LEU A 399 16.82 9.17 11.63
C LEU A 399 15.37 9.25 11.15
N GLU A 400 15.16 9.25 9.82
CA GLU A 400 13.82 9.24 9.25
C GLU A 400 13.04 8.01 9.70
N ARG A 401 13.66 6.84 9.74
CA ARG A 401 13.02 5.59 10.11
C ARG A 401 12.65 5.48 11.58
N HIS A 402 13.53 5.93 12.47
CA HIS A 402 13.41 5.71 13.91
C HIS A 402 12.66 6.84 14.62
N PHE A 403 12.75 8.08 14.12
CA PHE A 403 12.28 9.25 14.85
C PHE A 403 11.18 10.03 14.14
N THR A 404 10.66 9.57 12.99
CA THR A 404 9.54 10.26 12.34
C THR A 404 8.25 9.45 12.40
N THR A 405 7.13 10.17 12.51
CA THR A 405 5.78 9.64 12.33
C THR A 405 5.13 10.27 11.10
N GLU A 406 4.26 9.51 10.44
CA GLU A 406 3.44 10.06 9.35
C GLU A 406 2.19 10.72 9.94
N GLU A 407 2.06 12.03 9.75
CA GLU A 407 0.87 12.81 10.14
C GLU A 407 0.10 13.28 8.91
N THR A 408 -1.20 13.45 9.05
CA THR A 408 -2.02 14.06 7.98
C THR A 408 -1.53 15.48 7.71
N CYS A 409 -1.32 15.83 6.45
CA CYS A 409 -0.87 17.16 6.07
C CYS A 409 -1.81 18.25 6.60
N PRO A 410 -1.33 19.23 7.38
CA PRO A 410 -2.19 20.26 7.98
C PRO A 410 -2.82 21.20 6.96
N GLU A 411 -2.17 21.43 5.82
CA GLU A 411 -2.66 22.31 4.76
C GLU A 411 -3.80 21.68 3.97
N CYS A 412 -3.58 20.49 3.38
CA CYS A 412 -4.58 19.84 2.56
C CYS A 412 -5.49 18.88 3.33
N LYS A 413 -5.23 18.63 4.61
CA LYS A 413 -5.99 17.70 5.47
C LYS A 413 -6.21 16.31 4.84
N GLY A 414 -5.19 15.81 4.14
CA GLY A 414 -5.24 14.53 3.46
C GLY A 414 -5.79 14.57 2.03
N ALA A 415 -6.32 15.68 1.55
CA ALA A 415 -6.90 15.81 0.21
C ALA A 415 -5.87 15.72 -0.93
N ARG A 416 -4.57 15.83 -0.64
CA ARG A 416 -3.43 15.80 -1.59
C ARG A 416 -3.36 16.95 -2.58
N LEU A 417 -4.43 17.72 -2.72
CA LEU A 417 -4.61 18.83 -3.67
C LEU A 417 -4.49 20.19 -2.97
N GLN A 418 -4.15 21.19 -3.74
CA GLN A 418 -4.13 22.56 -3.24
C GLN A 418 -5.55 23.14 -3.08
N PRO A 419 -5.74 24.14 -2.20
CA PRO A 419 -7.07 24.70 -1.91
C PRO A 419 -7.82 25.22 -3.14
N SER A 420 -7.11 25.80 -4.11
CA SER A 420 -7.72 26.28 -5.37
C SER A 420 -8.37 25.16 -6.18
N SER A 421 -7.78 23.95 -6.21
CA SER A 421 -8.34 22.77 -6.86
C SER A 421 -9.60 22.26 -6.15
N LEU A 422 -9.64 22.38 -4.82
CA LEU A 422 -10.80 21.97 -4.00
C LEU A 422 -11.98 22.95 -4.06
N SER A 423 -11.79 24.14 -4.66
CA SER A 423 -12.84 25.12 -4.89
C SER A 423 -13.83 24.70 -5.97
N PHE A 424 -13.50 23.73 -6.78
CA PHE A 424 -14.36 23.19 -7.83
C PHE A 424 -15.22 22.05 -7.28
N LYS A 425 -16.55 22.14 -7.47
CA LYS A 425 -17.50 21.19 -6.91
C LYS A 425 -18.52 20.72 -7.94
N ILE A 426 -18.96 19.47 -7.80
CA ILE A 426 -20.11 18.91 -8.50
C ILE A 426 -21.11 18.49 -7.41
N ASP A 427 -22.33 18.99 -7.49
CA ASP A 427 -23.36 18.77 -6.46
C ASP A 427 -22.85 19.03 -5.02
N GLY A 428 -22.15 20.15 -4.84
CA GLY A 428 -21.59 20.56 -3.55
C GLY A 428 -20.35 19.82 -3.06
N LYS A 429 -19.91 18.73 -3.73
CA LYS A 429 -18.73 17.95 -3.35
C LYS A 429 -17.53 18.27 -4.24
N ASN A 430 -16.37 18.48 -3.64
CA ASN A 430 -15.10 18.56 -4.37
C ASN A 430 -14.55 17.16 -4.73
N ILE A 431 -13.57 17.12 -5.60
CA ILE A 431 -13.03 15.84 -6.09
C ILE A 431 -12.39 14.98 -4.97
N ALA A 432 -11.82 15.58 -3.94
CA ALA A 432 -11.23 14.84 -2.82
C ALA A 432 -12.31 14.19 -1.94
N GLU A 433 -13.44 14.88 -1.72
CA GLU A 433 -14.60 14.34 -1.01
C GLU A 433 -15.21 13.17 -1.77
N VAL A 434 -15.37 13.29 -3.09
CA VAL A 434 -15.87 12.20 -3.94
C VAL A 434 -14.89 11.02 -3.99
N ASN A 435 -13.60 11.30 -4.09
CA ASN A 435 -12.56 10.28 -4.06
C ASN A 435 -12.49 9.52 -2.71
N GLY A 436 -12.96 10.14 -1.64
CA GLY A 436 -13.07 9.58 -0.29
C GLY A 436 -14.30 8.71 -0.04
N LEU A 437 -15.30 8.75 -0.93
CA LEU A 437 -16.50 7.90 -0.84
C LEU A 437 -16.14 6.42 -0.99
N SER A 438 -16.90 5.53 -0.35
CA SER A 438 -16.85 4.12 -0.70
C SER A 438 -17.33 3.91 -2.14
N LEU A 439 -16.90 2.83 -2.79
CA LEU A 439 -17.32 2.56 -4.18
C LEU A 439 -18.83 2.41 -4.29
N SER A 440 -19.50 1.87 -3.25
CA SER A 440 -20.98 1.83 -3.18
C SER A 440 -21.58 3.24 -3.15
N ASP A 441 -21.07 4.10 -2.23
CA ASP A 441 -21.56 5.47 -2.11
C ASP A 441 -21.26 6.32 -3.35
N LEU A 442 -20.12 6.04 -3.99
CA LEU A 442 -19.76 6.68 -5.25
C LEU A 442 -20.76 6.34 -6.36
N LYS A 443 -21.20 5.06 -6.42
CA LYS A 443 -22.23 4.64 -7.39
C LYS A 443 -23.55 5.36 -7.16
N GLU A 444 -23.99 5.45 -5.89
CA GLU A 444 -25.22 6.17 -5.53
C GLU A 444 -25.09 7.66 -5.88
N TRP A 445 -23.97 8.29 -5.52
CA TRP A 445 -23.73 9.69 -5.84
C TRP A 445 -23.71 9.97 -7.35
N LEU A 446 -23.11 9.10 -8.16
CA LEU A 446 -23.11 9.25 -9.62
C LEU A 446 -24.52 9.17 -10.22
N ALA A 447 -25.38 8.29 -9.69
CA ALA A 447 -26.78 8.21 -10.10
C ALA A 447 -27.52 9.51 -9.78
N ASP A 448 -27.37 10.02 -8.55
CA ASP A 448 -28.02 11.27 -8.12
C ASP A 448 -27.57 12.50 -8.92
N VAL A 449 -26.28 12.57 -9.26
CA VAL A 449 -25.69 13.72 -9.97
C VAL A 449 -26.15 13.80 -11.43
N LYS A 450 -26.38 12.67 -12.09
CA LYS A 450 -26.87 12.63 -13.47
C LYS A 450 -28.17 13.41 -13.65
N ASP A 451 -29.09 13.25 -12.72
CA ASP A 451 -30.41 13.87 -12.77
C ASP A 451 -30.38 15.37 -12.48
N LYS A 452 -29.26 15.87 -11.92
CA LYS A 452 -29.08 17.28 -11.56
C LYS A 452 -28.32 18.10 -12.60
N PHE A 453 -27.71 17.46 -13.60
CA PHE A 453 -27.00 18.19 -14.65
C PHE A 453 -27.96 18.98 -15.55
N SER A 454 -27.49 20.14 -15.97
CA SER A 454 -28.16 20.88 -17.08
C SER A 454 -28.04 20.05 -18.37
N GLU A 455 -28.93 20.27 -19.35
CA GLU A 455 -28.92 19.61 -20.63
C GLU A 455 -27.52 19.64 -21.30
N LYS A 456 -26.87 20.82 -21.26
CA LYS A 456 -25.50 21.00 -21.76
C LYS A 456 -24.49 20.11 -21.02
N ASN A 457 -24.53 20.12 -19.69
CA ASN A 457 -23.60 19.34 -18.87
C ASN A 457 -23.85 17.84 -18.99
N SER A 458 -25.10 17.41 -19.16
CA SER A 458 -25.48 16.03 -19.43
C SER A 458 -24.83 15.50 -20.71
N ILE A 459 -24.89 16.27 -21.80
CA ILE A 459 -24.27 15.89 -23.07
C ILE A 459 -22.74 15.77 -22.90
N ILE A 460 -22.09 16.75 -22.24
CA ILE A 460 -20.64 16.74 -22.04
C ILE A 460 -20.20 15.58 -21.14
N ALA A 461 -20.97 15.28 -20.09
CA ALA A 461 -20.61 14.26 -19.10
C ALA A 461 -20.94 12.83 -19.53
N HIS A 462 -21.82 12.63 -20.52
CA HIS A 462 -22.40 11.34 -20.88
C HIS A 462 -21.37 10.21 -21.06
N GLU A 463 -20.41 10.40 -21.97
CA GLU A 463 -19.39 9.38 -22.23
C GLU A 463 -18.43 9.19 -21.04
N ILE A 464 -18.11 10.27 -20.32
CA ILE A 464 -17.23 10.19 -19.14
C ILE A 464 -17.91 9.38 -18.03
N LEU A 465 -19.18 9.64 -17.77
CA LEU A 465 -19.96 8.93 -16.75
C LEU A 465 -20.13 7.45 -17.10
N LYS A 466 -20.38 7.13 -18.37
CA LYS A 466 -20.47 5.74 -18.85
C LYS A 466 -19.19 4.96 -18.57
N GLU A 467 -18.03 5.56 -18.83
CA GLU A 467 -16.73 4.94 -18.57
C GLU A 467 -16.50 4.76 -17.06
N ILE A 468 -16.84 5.78 -16.24
CA ILE A 468 -16.72 5.67 -14.77
C ILE A 468 -17.64 4.56 -14.25
N GLU A 469 -18.88 4.51 -14.65
CA GLU A 469 -19.86 3.51 -14.19
C GLU A 469 -19.47 2.09 -14.57
N THR A 470 -18.97 1.92 -15.79
CA THR A 470 -18.52 0.60 -16.27
C THR A 470 -17.38 0.07 -15.42
N ARG A 471 -16.33 0.88 -15.20
CA ARG A 471 -15.19 0.48 -14.37
C ARG A 471 -15.56 0.32 -12.90
N LEU A 472 -16.43 1.19 -12.39
CA LEU A 472 -16.92 1.11 -11.01
C LEU A 472 -17.72 -0.18 -10.79
N GLN A 473 -18.57 -0.57 -11.75
CA GLN A 473 -19.35 -1.79 -11.67
C GLN A 473 -18.45 -3.03 -11.57
N PHE A 474 -17.36 -3.10 -12.36
CA PHE A 474 -16.42 -4.22 -12.25
C PHE A 474 -15.76 -4.33 -10.87
N LEU A 475 -15.43 -3.20 -10.24
CA LEU A 475 -14.89 -3.21 -8.88
C LEU A 475 -15.93 -3.69 -7.85
N LEU A 476 -17.19 -3.35 -8.04
CA LEU A 476 -18.28 -3.81 -7.19
C LEU A 476 -18.54 -5.33 -7.39
N ASP A 477 -18.46 -5.80 -8.63
CA ASP A 477 -18.69 -7.22 -8.98
C ASP A 477 -17.64 -8.15 -8.37
N VAL A 478 -16.39 -7.66 -8.18
CA VAL A 478 -15.34 -8.41 -7.47
C VAL A 478 -15.36 -8.21 -5.94
N GLY A 479 -16.40 -7.58 -5.39
CA GLY A 479 -16.61 -7.46 -3.94
C GLY A 479 -15.71 -6.43 -3.26
N LEU A 480 -15.36 -5.33 -3.93
CA LEU A 480 -14.55 -4.23 -3.38
C LEU A 480 -15.38 -2.99 -2.99
N ASP A 481 -16.66 -3.16 -2.77
CA ASP A 481 -17.67 -2.13 -2.49
C ASP A 481 -17.30 -1.18 -1.32
N TYR A 482 -16.57 -1.68 -0.34
CA TYR A 482 -16.14 -0.95 0.86
C TYR A 482 -14.89 -0.07 0.65
N LEU A 483 -14.13 -0.23 -0.43
CA LEU A 483 -12.94 0.56 -0.69
C LEU A 483 -13.30 1.99 -1.12
N SER A 484 -12.39 2.93 -0.90
CA SER A 484 -12.44 4.27 -1.49
C SER A 484 -11.35 4.45 -2.55
N LEU A 485 -11.61 5.33 -3.53
CA LEU A 485 -10.61 5.63 -4.57
C LEU A 485 -9.35 6.30 -4.00
N SER A 486 -9.48 7.03 -2.88
CA SER A 486 -8.37 7.71 -2.20
C SER A 486 -7.42 6.75 -1.46
N ARG A 487 -7.84 5.48 -1.22
CA ARG A 487 -7.05 4.52 -0.46
C ARG A 487 -5.72 4.24 -1.13
N SER A 488 -4.64 4.37 -0.36
CA SER A 488 -3.28 4.11 -0.86
C SER A 488 -3.07 2.64 -1.19
N SER A 489 -2.45 2.37 -2.34
CA SER A 489 -2.11 1.01 -2.77
C SER A 489 -1.21 0.26 -1.78
N LYS A 490 -0.41 0.96 -0.97
CA LYS A 490 0.43 0.37 0.08
C LYS A 490 -0.37 -0.29 1.21
N THR A 491 -1.61 0.14 1.41
CA THR A 491 -2.47 -0.31 2.51
C THR A 491 -3.41 -1.45 2.11
N LEU A 492 -3.36 -1.86 0.85
CA LEU A 492 -4.17 -2.94 0.33
C LEU A 492 -3.59 -4.30 0.73
N SER A 493 -4.46 -5.24 1.04
CA SER A 493 -4.09 -6.64 1.16
C SER A 493 -3.71 -7.23 -0.21
N GLY A 494 -3.03 -8.38 -0.21
CA GLY A 494 -2.69 -9.09 -1.45
C GLY A 494 -3.93 -9.38 -2.30
N GLY A 495 -4.99 -9.91 -1.69
CA GLY A 495 -6.24 -10.21 -2.36
C GLY A 495 -6.99 -8.96 -2.86
N GLU A 496 -7.00 -7.85 -2.10
CA GLU A 496 -7.58 -6.58 -2.57
C GLU A 496 -6.85 -6.06 -3.82
N SER A 497 -5.51 -6.08 -3.79
CA SER A 497 -4.69 -5.64 -4.93
C SER A 497 -4.92 -6.50 -6.17
N GLN A 498 -5.01 -7.82 -6.01
CA GLN A 498 -5.27 -8.76 -7.08
C GLN A 498 -6.65 -8.54 -7.71
N ARG A 499 -7.69 -8.36 -6.89
CA ARG A 499 -9.06 -8.09 -7.36
C ARG A 499 -9.18 -6.75 -8.08
N ILE A 500 -8.47 -5.71 -7.63
CA ILE A 500 -8.39 -4.42 -8.35
C ILE A 500 -7.82 -4.65 -9.75
N ARG A 501 -6.75 -5.42 -9.88
CA ARG A 501 -6.18 -5.75 -11.20
C ARG A 501 -7.13 -6.55 -12.06
N LEU A 502 -7.79 -7.56 -11.46
CA LEU A 502 -8.80 -8.35 -12.16
C LEU A 502 -9.91 -7.45 -12.70
N ALA A 503 -10.49 -6.57 -11.87
CA ALA A 503 -11.52 -5.64 -12.29
C ALA A 503 -11.04 -4.69 -13.40
N THR A 504 -9.80 -4.21 -13.33
CA THR A 504 -9.19 -3.36 -14.36
C THR A 504 -9.04 -4.12 -15.68
N GLN A 505 -8.63 -5.39 -15.62
CA GLN A 505 -8.49 -6.23 -16.83
C GLN A 505 -9.85 -6.60 -17.45
N ILE A 506 -10.86 -6.92 -16.64
CA ILE A 506 -12.23 -7.12 -17.12
C ILE A 506 -12.73 -5.84 -17.80
N GLY A 507 -12.44 -4.69 -17.20
CA GLY A 507 -12.79 -3.37 -17.73
C GLY A 507 -12.15 -3.02 -19.07
N SER A 508 -11.03 -3.64 -19.42
CA SER A 508 -10.38 -3.47 -20.73
C SER A 508 -11.17 -4.09 -21.89
N GLN A 509 -12.13 -4.97 -21.60
CA GLN A 509 -12.95 -5.70 -22.58
C GLN A 509 -12.14 -6.41 -23.67
N LEU A 510 -10.92 -6.83 -23.35
CA LEU A 510 -10.10 -7.61 -24.28
C LEU A 510 -10.74 -8.97 -24.52
N VAL A 511 -10.65 -9.43 -25.75
CA VAL A 511 -11.16 -10.74 -26.21
C VAL A 511 -10.04 -11.62 -26.74
N ASN A 512 -10.23 -12.93 -26.70
CA ASN A 512 -9.26 -13.90 -27.18
C ASN A 512 -7.90 -13.84 -26.43
N VAL A 513 -7.95 -13.53 -25.15
CA VAL A 513 -6.80 -13.49 -24.22
C VAL A 513 -6.85 -14.71 -23.30
N LEU A 514 -5.70 -15.22 -22.91
CA LEU A 514 -5.56 -16.19 -21.82
C LEU A 514 -5.23 -15.46 -20.53
N TYR A 515 -6.18 -15.44 -19.59
CA TYR A 515 -5.94 -14.93 -18.23
C TYR A 515 -5.50 -16.07 -17.33
N ILE A 516 -4.38 -15.86 -16.62
CA ILE A 516 -3.88 -16.80 -15.61
C ILE A 516 -3.91 -16.12 -14.26
N LEU A 517 -4.64 -16.71 -13.31
CA LEU A 517 -4.85 -16.17 -11.97
C LEU A 517 -4.25 -17.11 -10.92
N ASP A 518 -3.59 -16.53 -9.91
CA ASP A 518 -3.02 -17.25 -8.77
C ASP A 518 -3.91 -17.02 -7.54
N GLU A 519 -4.65 -18.05 -7.16
CA GLU A 519 -5.48 -18.11 -5.94
C GLU A 519 -6.35 -16.84 -5.72
N PRO A 520 -7.22 -16.46 -6.66
CA PRO A 520 -7.96 -15.21 -6.57
C PRO A 520 -9.01 -15.18 -5.44
N SER A 521 -9.37 -16.31 -4.84
CA SER A 521 -10.31 -16.42 -3.71
C SER A 521 -9.69 -16.03 -2.35
N ILE A 522 -8.39 -15.75 -2.30
CA ILE A 522 -7.68 -15.43 -1.05
C ILE A 522 -8.31 -14.28 -0.28
N GLY A 523 -8.48 -14.48 1.04
CA GLY A 523 -9.01 -13.46 1.96
C GLY A 523 -10.48 -13.12 1.70
N LEU A 524 -11.20 -13.95 0.95
CA LEU A 524 -12.62 -13.78 0.69
C LEU A 524 -13.48 -14.56 1.67
N HIS A 525 -14.54 -13.90 2.13
CA HIS A 525 -15.65 -14.59 2.73
C HIS A 525 -16.44 -15.34 1.64
N GLN A 526 -17.10 -16.45 1.96
CA GLN A 526 -17.85 -17.27 0.99
C GLN A 526 -18.84 -16.47 0.13
N ARG A 527 -19.50 -15.45 0.70
CA ARG A 527 -20.37 -14.54 -0.06
C ARG A 527 -19.63 -13.81 -1.19
N ASP A 528 -18.42 -13.34 -0.91
CA ASP A 528 -17.65 -12.56 -1.86
C ASP A 528 -17.00 -13.48 -2.92
N ASN A 529 -16.74 -14.75 -2.57
CA ASN A 529 -16.27 -15.78 -3.48
C ASN A 529 -17.28 -16.10 -4.60
N GLU A 530 -18.58 -16.18 -4.29
CA GLU A 530 -19.63 -16.33 -5.29
C GLU A 530 -19.62 -15.20 -6.33
N ARG A 531 -19.37 -13.95 -5.90
CA ARG A 531 -19.26 -12.79 -6.81
C ARG A 531 -18.02 -12.89 -7.71
N LEU A 532 -16.89 -13.28 -7.13
CA LEU A 532 -15.66 -13.50 -7.89
C LEU A 532 -15.84 -14.57 -8.98
N ILE A 533 -16.43 -15.72 -8.64
CA ILE A 533 -16.69 -16.79 -9.60
C ILE A 533 -17.55 -16.28 -10.77
N ASN A 534 -18.60 -15.52 -10.48
CA ASN A 534 -19.45 -14.92 -11.52
C ASN A 534 -18.67 -13.95 -12.40
N SER A 535 -17.77 -13.16 -11.82
CA SER A 535 -16.91 -12.23 -12.58
C SER A 535 -15.94 -12.97 -13.52
N LEU A 536 -15.38 -14.10 -13.07
CA LEU A 536 -14.51 -14.95 -13.91
C LEU A 536 -15.30 -15.62 -15.05
N LYS A 537 -16.54 -16.08 -14.77
CA LYS A 537 -17.44 -16.59 -15.81
C LYS A 537 -17.79 -15.52 -16.85
N ASN A 538 -18.07 -14.30 -16.40
CA ASN A 538 -18.31 -13.17 -17.31
C ASN A 538 -17.08 -12.89 -18.20
N LEU A 539 -15.87 -12.95 -17.61
CA LEU A 539 -14.62 -12.77 -18.35
C LEU A 539 -14.43 -13.85 -19.43
N ARG A 540 -14.77 -15.09 -19.11
CA ARG A 540 -14.83 -16.21 -20.06
C ARG A 540 -15.87 -15.98 -21.15
N ASP A 541 -17.10 -15.59 -20.79
CA ASP A 541 -18.24 -15.46 -21.70
C ASP A 541 -18.07 -14.33 -22.74
N ILE A 542 -17.20 -13.35 -22.46
CA ILE A 542 -16.77 -12.33 -23.43
C ILE A 542 -15.90 -12.95 -24.56
N GLY A 543 -15.40 -14.17 -24.39
CA GLY A 543 -14.56 -14.88 -25.37
C GLY A 543 -13.11 -15.01 -24.97
N ASN A 544 -12.81 -15.12 -23.69
CA ASN A 544 -11.48 -15.34 -23.15
C ASN A 544 -11.32 -16.74 -22.55
N SER A 545 -10.08 -17.20 -22.48
CA SER A 545 -9.70 -18.39 -21.73
C SER A 545 -9.26 -17.95 -20.33
N VAL A 546 -9.76 -18.64 -19.30
CA VAL A 546 -9.45 -18.29 -17.91
C VAL A 546 -8.85 -19.51 -17.22
N LEU A 547 -7.59 -19.44 -16.82
CA LEU A 547 -6.86 -20.48 -16.12
C LEU A 547 -6.59 -20.03 -14.68
N VAL A 548 -7.10 -20.79 -13.72
CA VAL A 548 -7.03 -20.41 -12.30
C VAL A 548 -6.30 -21.49 -11.51
N VAL A 549 -5.27 -21.13 -10.79
CA VAL A 549 -4.67 -22.00 -9.77
C VAL A 549 -5.45 -21.81 -8.49
N GLU A 550 -6.12 -22.85 -7.99
CA GLU A 550 -7.05 -22.72 -6.87
C GLU A 550 -7.20 -23.98 -6.01
N HIS A 551 -7.65 -23.73 -4.75
CA HIS A 551 -7.95 -24.76 -3.76
C HIS A 551 -9.36 -24.65 -3.19
N ASP A 552 -10.09 -23.60 -3.53
CA ASP A 552 -11.45 -23.39 -3.05
C ASP A 552 -12.43 -24.38 -3.69
N LYS A 553 -13.26 -25.02 -2.84
CA LYS A 553 -14.21 -26.03 -3.27
C LYS A 553 -15.27 -25.51 -4.26
N ASP A 554 -15.79 -24.30 -4.00
CA ASP A 554 -16.82 -23.71 -4.83
C ASP A 554 -16.24 -23.33 -6.20
N MET A 555 -15.03 -22.78 -6.24
CA MET A 555 -14.33 -22.44 -7.48
C MET A 555 -14.05 -23.71 -8.33
N ILE A 556 -13.60 -24.81 -7.69
CA ILE A 556 -13.35 -26.09 -8.36
C ILE A 556 -14.64 -26.63 -8.95
N MET A 557 -15.75 -26.60 -8.21
CA MET A 557 -17.03 -27.15 -8.64
C MET A 557 -17.76 -26.33 -9.70
N GLU A 558 -17.48 -25.05 -9.78
CA GLU A 558 -18.08 -24.10 -10.73
C GLU A 558 -17.24 -23.89 -12.00
N ALA A 559 -16.07 -24.55 -12.11
CA ALA A 559 -15.25 -24.57 -13.32
C ALA A 559 -15.90 -25.33 -14.47
N ASP A 560 -15.47 -25.06 -15.70
CA ASP A 560 -15.84 -25.85 -16.87
C ASP A 560 -15.02 -27.13 -16.96
N GLU A 561 -13.72 -27.02 -16.60
CA GLU A 561 -12.77 -28.13 -16.53
C GLU A 561 -11.83 -27.99 -15.33
N VAL A 562 -11.42 -29.10 -14.76
CA VAL A 562 -10.49 -29.17 -13.62
C VAL A 562 -9.29 -30.03 -13.99
N LEU A 563 -8.11 -29.59 -13.60
CA LEU A 563 -6.84 -30.27 -13.73
C LEU A 563 -6.25 -30.50 -12.33
N ASP A 564 -6.14 -31.75 -11.88
CA ASP A 564 -5.57 -32.10 -10.57
C ASP A 564 -4.14 -32.60 -10.72
N ILE A 565 -3.18 -31.89 -10.08
CA ILE A 565 -1.74 -32.15 -10.18
C ILE A 565 -1.22 -32.73 -8.85
N GLY A 566 -0.50 -33.85 -8.95
CA GLY A 566 0.03 -34.54 -7.78
C GLY A 566 1.11 -35.58 -8.14
N PRO A 567 1.13 -36.73 -7.43
CA PRO A 567 0.28 -37.12 -6.27
C PRO A 567 0.68 -36.49 -4.94
N ARG A 568 1.92 -35.94 -4.85
CA ARG A 568 2.48 -35.31 -3.67
C ARG A 568 3.21 -34.00 -4.05
N ALA A 569 3.89 -33.42 -3.09
CA ALA A 569 4.67 -32.21 -3.29
C ALA A 569 6.12 -32.49 -3.74
N GLY A 570 6.79 -31.46 -4.31
CA GLY A 570 8.19 -31.51 -4.70
C GLY A 570 8.50 -32.60 -5.72
N LYS A 571 9.58 -33.37 -5.52
CA LYS A 571 10.02 -34.43 -6.46
C LYS A 571 9.01 -35.57 -6.63
N PHE A 572 8.07 -35.72 -5.74
CA PHE A 572 6.99 -36.71 -5.82
C PHE A 572 5.68 -36.15 -6.44
N GLY A 573 5.67 -34.88 -6.81
CA GLY A 573 4.62 -34.22 -7.57
C GLY A 573 4.91 -34.19 -9.07
N GLY A 574 4.29 -33.24 -9.75
CA GLY A 574 4.56 -32.94 -11.15
C GLY A 574 3.88 -33.84 -12.18
N GLU A 575 2.88 -34.60 -11.79
CA GLU A 575 2.07 -35.48 -12.68
C GLU A 575 0.63 -35.02 -12.72
N ILE A 576 -0.02 -35.15 -13.87
CA ILE A 576 -1.45 -34.95 -13.99
C ILE A 576 -2.15 -36.20 -13.47
N LEU A 577 -2.89 -36.07 -12.38
CA LEU A 577 -3.64 -37.19 -11.78
C LEU A 577 -5.00 -37.36 -12.42
N TRP A 578 -5.61 -36.23 -12.75
CA TRP A 578 -6.94 -36.24 -13.31
C TRP A 578 -7.18 -34.95 -14.12
N GLN A 579 -8.01 -35.08 -15.17
CA GLN A 579 -8.47 -33.95 -16.00
C GLN A 579 -9.87 -34.23 -16.50
N GLY A 580 -10.77 -33.26 -16.40
CA GLY A 580 -12.14 -33.37 -16.88
C GLY A 580 -13.12 -32.44 -16.20
N LYS A 581 -14.40 -32.75 -16.28
CA LYS A 581 -15.48 -31.92 -15.72
C LYS A 581 -15.57 -32.09 -14.20
N PRO A 582 -15.88 -31.03 -13.44
CA PRO A 582 -15.93 -31.07 -11.96
C PRO A 582 -16.80 -32.20 -11.40
N LYS A 583 -17.93 -32.51 -12.06
CA LYS A 583 -18.81 -33.60 -11.64
C LYS A 583 -18.18 -34.99 -11.72
N ASP A 584 -17.30 -35.18 -12.69
CA ASP A 584 -16.62 -36.45 -12.88
C ASP A 584 -15.42 -36.61 -11.91
N LEU A 585 -14.86 -35.50 -11.46
CA LEU A 585 -13.82 -35.45 -10.41
C LEU A 585 -14.30 -36.15 -9.12
N LEU A 586 -15.58 -36.08 -8.80
CA LEU A 586 -16.12 -36.70 -7.59
C LEU A 586 -15.92 -38.23 -7.55
N ASN A 587 -15.70 -38.86 -8.70
CA ASN A 587 -15.45 -40.30 -8.84
C ASN A 587 -13.94 -40.62 -9.01
N ALA A 588 -13.08 -39.60 -9.06
CA ALA A 588 -11.64 -39.81 -9.25
C ALA A 588 -10.97 -40.31 -7.96
N ASP A 589 -9.89 -41.06 -8.11
CA ASP A 589 -9.06 -41.52 -7.00
C ASP A 589 -7.93 -40.50 -6.74
N THR A 590 -8.33 -39.32 -6.25
CA THR A 590 -7.41 -38.25 -5.90
C THR A 590 -7.71 -37.70 -4.51
N ILE A 591 -6.68 -37.14 -3.86
CA ILE A 591 -6.82 -36.52 -2.54
C ILE A 591 -7.83 -35.38 -2.59
N THR A 592 -7.82 -34.58 -3.66
CA THR A 592 -8.75 -33.48 -3.89
C THR A 592 -10.18 -34.00 -3.93
N ALA A 593 -10.45 -35.05 -4.71
CA ALA A 593 -11.77 -35.66 -4.81
C ALA A 593 -12.25 -36.22 -3.45
N ASP A 594 -11.39 -36.88 -2.69
CA ASP A 594 -11.72 -37.39 -1.36
C ASP A 594 -12.19 -36.28 -0.39
N TYR A 595 -11.57 -35.08 -0.42
CA TYR A 595 -11.99 -33.95 0.39
C TYR A 595 -13.31 -33.34 -0.10
N ILE A 596 -13.47 -33.13 -1.39
CA ILE A 596 -14.70 -32.57 -1.98
C ILE A 596 -15.89 -33.50 -1.72
N THR A 597 -15.72 -34.80 -1.85
CA THR A 597 -16.79 -35.80 -1.58
C THR A 597 -17.03 -36.06 -0.09
N GLY A 598 -16.14 -35.57 0.78
CA GLY A 598 -16.21 -35.80 2.21
C GLY A 598 -15.77 -37.19 2.67
N LYS A 599 -15.15 -38.02 1.81
CA LYS A 599 -14.49 -39.28 2.21
C LYS A 599 -13.34 -38.97 3.19
N ARG A 600 -12.59 -37.88 2.95
CA ARG A 600 -11.65 -37.31 3.90
C ARG A 600 -12.25 -36.05 4.48
N LYS A 601 -12.12 -35.85 5.80
CA LYS A 601 -12.56 -34.65 6.51
C LYS A 601 -11.54 -34.25 7.57
N ILE A 602 -11.45 -32.96 7.85
CA ILE A 602 -10.75 -32.48 9.03
C ILE A 602 -11.68 -32.70 10.22
N ALA A 603 -11.23 -33.53 11.18
CA ALA A 603 -12.06 -33.93 12.31
C ALA A 603 -12.40 -32.72 13.19
N ILE A 604 -13.68 -32.54 13.47
CA ILE A 604 -14.18 -31.52 14.43
C ILE A 604 -13.96 -32.05 15.84
N PRO A 605 -13.39 -31.27 16.78
CA PRO A 605 -13.23 -31.68 18.15
C PRO A 605 -14.60 -31.98 18.79
N GLU A 606 -14.74 -33.14 19.44
CA GLU A 606 -15.96 -33.51 20.16
C GLU A 606 -16.24 -32.60 21.36
N VAL A 607 -15.17 -32.13 22.00
CA VAL A 607 -15.23 -31.23 23.15
C VAL A 607 -14.38 -30.00 22.87
N ARG A 608 -14.94 -28.80 23.05
CA ARG A 608 -14.21 -27.55 22.93
C ARG A 608 -13.41 -27.30 24.20
N ARG A 609 -12.20 -26.75 24.07
CA ARG A 609 -11.34 -26.40 25.22
C ARG A 609 -11.99 -25.31 26.07
N GLU A 610 -11.98 -25.47 27.38
CA GLU A 610 -12.49 -24.44 28.31
C GLU A 610 -11.51 -23.25 28.46
N GLY A 611 -10.21 -23.45 28.13
CA GLY A 611 -9.16 -22.49 28.35
C GLY A 611 -8.67 -22.44 29.81
N ASN A 612 -7.91 -21.40 30.13
CA ASN A 612 -7.32 -21.23 31.46
C ASN A 612 -8.12 -20.28 32.39
N GLY A 613 -9.32 -19.84 31.97
CA GLY A 613 -10.18 -18.92 32.72
C GLY A 613 -9.71 -17.45 32.71
N LYS A 614 -8.60 -17.13 32.04
CA LYS A 614 -8.09 -15.78 31.91
C LYS A 614 -8.44 -15.21 30.53
N SER A 615 -8.46 -13.87 30.42
CA SER A 615 -8.73 -13.18 29.15
C SER A 615 -7.88 -11.91 29.00
N ILE A 616 -7.75 -11.45 27.76
CA ILE A 616 -7.30 -10.10 27.41
C ILE A 616 -8.55 -9.34 26.97
N VAL A 617 -8.77 -8.15 27.52
CA VAL A 617 -9.95 -7.33 27.22
C VAL A 617 -9.50 -5.98 26.67
N LEU A 618 -9.81 -5.71 25.40
CA LEU A 618 -9.63 -4.43 24.75
C LEU A 618 -10.97 -3.68 24.78
N LYS A 619 -10.99 -2.45 25.28
CA LYS A 619 -12.20 -1.64 25.40
C LYS A 619 -12.11 -0.39 24.51
N GLY A 620 -13.18 -0.11 23.81
CA GLY A 620 -13.38 1.15 23.11
C GLY A 620 -12.50 1.36 21.88
N ALA A 621 -12.25 0.34 21.08
CA ALA A 621 -11.53 0.49 19.82
C ALA A 621 -12.37 1.26 18.78
N THR A 622 -11.81 2.36 18.22
CA THR A 622 -12.50 3.28 17.30
C THR A 622 -11.71 3.59 16.03
N GLY A 623 -10.62 2.85 15.78
CA GLY A 623 -9.79 3.06 14.58
C GLY A 623 -10.47 2.65 13.28
N ASN A 624 -10.23 3.38 12.22
CA ASN A 624 -10.81 3.15 10.90
C ASN A 624 -12.35 3.06 10.95
N ASN A 625 -12.92 1.88 10.61
CA ASN A 625 -14.36 1.65 10.63
C ASN A 625 -14.89 1.09 11.95
N LEU A 626 -14.05 0.90 12.97
CA LEU A 626 -14.48 0.31 14.25
C LEU A 626 -15.39 1.26 15.04
N LYS A 627 -16.53 0.74 15.53
CA LYS A 627 -17.57 1.50 16.23
C LYS A 627 -17.52 1.28 17.75
N ASN A 628 -16.48 1.78 18.42
CA ASN A 628 -16.29 1.66 19.87
C ASN A 628 -16.36 0.20 20.36
N VAL A 629 -15.61 -0.67 19.70
CA VAL A 629 -15.64 -2.12 19.89
C VAL A 629 -15.00 -2.52 21.20
N ASN A 630 -15.66 -3.44 21.94
CA ASN A 630 -15.08 -4.12 23.08
C ASN A 630 -14.81 -5.57 22.69
N LEU A 631 -13.54 -5.97 22.76
CA LEU A 631 -13.05 -7.28 22.38
C LEU A 631 -12.56 -8.02 23.64
N GLU A 632 -13.05 -9.22 23.85
CA GLU A 632 -12.60 -10.14 24.89
C GLU A 632 -12.04 -11.40 24.24
N ILE A 633 -10.79 -11.73 24.57
CA ILE A 633 -10.07 -12.88 24.05
C ILE A 633 -9.78 -13.84 25.18
N PRO A 634 -10.46 -14.99 25.24
CA PRO A 634 -10.16 -16.04 26.22
C PRO A 634 -8.79 -16.68 25.89
N LEU A 635 -7.99 -16.92 26.95
CA LEU A 635 -6.64 -17.50 26.82
C LEU A 635 -6.65 -19.02 26.98
N GLY A 636 -5.59 -19.68 26.45
CA GLY A 636 -5.50 -21.14 26.41
C GLY A 636 -6.47 -21.78 25.41
N LYS A 637 -6.88 -21.03 24.38
CA LYS A 637 -7.86 -21.44 23.36
C LYS A 637 -7.37 -21.11 21.97
N LEU A 638 -7.98 -21.78 21.00
CA LEU A 638 -7.95 -21.40 19.59
C LEU A 638 -9.10 -20.42 19.33
N VAL A 639 -8.79 -19.13 19.22
CA VAL A 639 -9.76 -18.07 18.91
C VAL A 639 -9.67 -17.72 17.44
N VAL A 640 -10.79 -17.79 16.73
CA VAL A 640 -10.86 -17.40 15.33
C VAL A 640 -11.67 -16.10 15.20
N VAL A 641 -11.06 -15.08 14.56
CA VAL A 641 -11.70 -13.81 14.21
C VAL A 641 -12.13 -13.88 12.76
N THR A 642 -13.42 -13.84 12.52
CA THR A 642 -14.01 -14.00 11.19
C THR A 642 -14.97 -12.85 10.85
N GLY A 643 -15.54 -12.87 9.66
CA GLY A 643 -16.45 -11.85 9.13
C GLY A 643 -16.11 -11.49 7.69
N ILE A 644 -16.98 -10.76 7.03
CA ILE A 644 -16.82 -10.40 5.62
C ILE A 644 -15.58 -9.52 5.37
N SER A 645 -15.16 -9.41 4.11
CA SER A 645 -14.05 -8.57 3.70
C SER A 645 -14.35 -7.09 4.05
N GLY A 646 -13.35 -6.37 4.57
CA GLY A 646 -13.53 -4.96 4.99
C GLY A 646 -14.35 -4.73 6.27
N SER A 647 -14.78 -5.79 7.00
CA SER A 647 -15.57 -5.62 8.23
C SER A 647 -14.83 -5.03 9.43
N GLY A 648 -13.50 -4.93 9.37
CA GLY A 648 -12.67 -4.33 10.43
C GLY A 648 -11.82 -5.32 11.23
N LYS A 649 -11.74 -6.60 10.84
CA LYS A 649 -10.92 -7.64 11.51
C LYS A 649 -9.47 -7.20 11.69
N SER A 650 -8.78 -6.84 10.61
CA SER A 650 -7.38 -6.43 10.64
C SER A 650 -7.19 -5.10 11.38
N SER A 651 -8.16 -4.17 11.32
CA SER A 651 -8.14 -2.94 12.12
C SER A 651 -8.20 -3.25 13.61
N LEU A 652 -9.03 -4.22 14.02
CA LEU A 652 -9.21 -4.63 15.40
C LEU A 652 -7.99 -5.38 15.95
N ILE A 653 -7.49 -6.36 15.21
CA ILE A 653 -6.38 -7.23 15.65
C ILE A 653 -5.03 -6.61 15.31
N ASN A 654 -4.71 -6.45 14.00
CA ASN A 654 -3.38 -6.03 13.54
C ASN A 654 -3.13 -4.53 13.74
N GLY A 655 -4.18 -3.69 13.63
CA GLY A 655 -4.07 -2.24 13.77
C GLY A 655 -4.20 -1.74 15.21
N THR A 656 -4.91 -2.46 16.08
CA THR A 656 -5.17 -2.01 17.46
C THR A 656 -4.53 -2.93 18.49
N LEU A 657 -4.96 -4.19 18.59
CA LEU A 657 -4.52 -5.10 19.64
C LEU A 657 -3.02 -5.43 19.54
N TYR A 658 -2.56 -5.85 18.38
CA TYR A 658 -1.16 -6.25 18.17
C TYR A 658 -0.17 -5.13 18.51
N PRO A 659 -0.32 -3.88 18.01
CA PRO A 659 0.59 -2.80 18.38
C PRO A 659 0.60 -2.48 19.89
N ILE A 660 -0.55 -2.57 20.59
CA ILE A 660 -0.60 -2.42 22.06
C ILE A 660 0.28 -3.48 22.72
N LEU A 661 0.09 -4.75 22.34
CA LEU A 661 0.85 -5.86 22.91
C LEU A 661 2.34 -5.73 22.55
N ASN A 662 2.66 -5.37 21.32
CA ASN A 662 4.01 -5.23 20.84
C ASN A 662 4.76 -4.09 21.53
N LYS A 663 4.07 -2.97 21.79
CA LYS A 663 4.60 -1.85 22.58
C LYS A 663 4.86 -2.29 24.04
N HIS A 664 3.96 -3.08 24.62
CA HIS A 664 4.07 -3.56 26.01
C HIS A 664 5.24 -4.54 26.19
N PHE A 665 5.38 -5.57 25.33
CA PHE A 665 6.39 -6.63 25.48
C PHE A 665 7.74 -6.30 24.87
N TYR A 666 7.75 -5.58 23.74
CA TYR A 666 8.97 -5.35 22.92
C TYR A 666 9.29 -3.89 22.71
N ARG A 667 8.52 -2.96 23.34
CA ARG A 667 8.73 -1.51 23.22
C ARG A 667 8.75 -1.03 21.74
N ALA A 668 7.90 -1.67 20.91
CA ALA A 668 7.82 -1.32 19.51
C ALA A 668 7.27 0.10 19.33
N VAL A 669 7.78 0.77 18.30
CA VAL A 669 7.46 2.18 17.96
C VAL A 669 6.09 2.33 17.31
N GLN A 670 5.50 1.24 16.80
CA GLN A 670 4.22 1.28 16.12
C GLN A 670 3.10 1.73 17.04
N GLU A 671 2.45 2.85 16.73
CA GLU A 671 1.31 3.34 17.49
C GLU A 671 0.04 2.55 17.15
N PRO A 672 -0.74 2.13 18.15
CA PRO A 672 -2.02 1.48 17.96
C PRO A 672 -3.07 2.46 17.44
N LEU A 673 -4.05 1.94 16.70
CA LEU A 673 -5.25 2.72 16.38
C LEU A 673 -5.99 3.11 17.67
N PRO A 674 -6.82 4.18 17.66
CA PRO A 674 -7.44 4.72 18.85
C PRO A 674 -8.27 3.69 19.62
N TYR A 675 -8.04 3.62 20.93
CA TYR A 675 -8.75 2.77 21.89
C TYR A 675 -8.83 3.45 23.27
N LYS A 676 -9.65 2.92 24.19
CA LYS A 676 -9.78 3.49 25.54
C LYS A 676 -8.87 2.80 26.55
N LYS A 677 -8.89 1.48 26.62
CA LYS A 677 -8.15 0.69 27.64
C LYS A 677 -7.94 -0.75 27.18
N VAL A 678 -6.86 -1.36 27.67
CA VAL A 678 -6.63 -2.81 27.58
C VAL A 678 -6.36 -3.37 28.99
N GLU A 679 -6.84 -4.57 29.26
CA GLU A 679 -6.71 -5.26 30.55
C GLU A 679 -6.24 -6.70 30.31
N GLY A 680 -5.54 -7.29 31.27
CA GLY A 680 -5.11 -8.69 31.25
C GLY A 680 -3.79 -8.94 30.53
N LEU A 681 -2.96 -7.91 30.27
CA LEU A 681 -1.65 -8.06 29.63
C LEU A 681 -0.71 -8.96 30.43
N ASP A 682 -0.79 -8.94 31.77
CA ASP A 682 0.04 -9.77 32.67
C ASP A 682 -0.30 -11.28 32.61
N ASN A 683 -1.36 -11.66 31.89
CA ASN A 683 -1.77 -13.06 31.76
C ASN A 683 -0.96 -13.81 30.67
N ILE A 684 -0.12 -13.12 29.89
CA ILE A 684 0.74 -13.69 28.86
C ILE A 684 2.19 -13.25 29.08
N ASP A 685 3.15 -14.05 28.61
CA ASP A 685 4.58 -13.79 28.77
C ASP A 685 5.17 -13.09 27.55
N LYS A 686 4.67 -13.40 26.36
CA LYS A 686 5.12 -12.84 25.08
C LYS A 686 4.05 -12.97 24.01
N ILE A 687 4.24 -12.20 22.94
CA ILE A 687 3.46 -12.35 21.72
C ILE A 687 4.35 -12.82 20.56
N VAL A 688 3.75 -13.51 19.62
CA VAL A 688 4.38 -13.94 18.38
C VAL A 688 3.42 -13.64 17.24
N ASP A 689 3.83 -12.74 16.37
CA ASP A 689 3.12 -12.46 15.13
C ASP A 689 3.68 -13.34 14.01
N VAL A 690 2.80 -14.09 13.36
CA VAL A 690 3.14 -14.99 12.26
C VAL A 690 2.39 -14.52 11.02
N ASP A 691 2.95 -13.50 10.39
CA ASP A 691 2.42 -12.88 9.17
C ASP A 691 2.98 -13.55 7.89
N GLN A 692 2.44 -13.18 6.74
CA GLN A 692 2.83 -13.68 5.41
C GLN A 692 4.05 -12.96 4.83
N THR A 693 4.70 -12.05 5.57
CA THR A 693 5.89 -11.36 5.06
C THR A 693 7.05 -12.34 4.84
N PRO A 694 7.87 -12.13 3.80
CA PRO A 694 9.01 -12.99 3.54
C PRO A 694 9.94 -13.12 4.76
N ILE A 695 10.54 -14.32 4.95
CA ILE A 695 11.51 -14.60 6.02
C ILE A 695 12.84 -13.84 5.88
N GLY A 696 12.98 -13.04 4.82
CA GLY A 696 14.10 -12.16 4.57
C GLY A 696 13.96 -11.46 3.22
N ARG A 697 14.66 -10.34 3.06
CA ARG A 697 14.55 -9.47 1.87
C ARG A 697 15.62 -9.72 0.81
N THR A 698 16.55 -10.63 1.06
CA THR A 698 17.67 -10.89 0.15
C THR A 698 17.70 -12.34 -0.30
N PRO A 699 18.25 -12.64 -1.49
CA PRO A 699 18.43 -14.03 -1.97
C PRO A 699 19.30 -14.91 -1.04
N ARG A 700 19.97 -14.31 -0.07
CA ARG A 700 20.78 -15.02 0.92
C ARG A 700 19.97 -15.57 2.09
N SER A 701 18.77 -15.03 2.32
CA SER A 701 17.87 -15.55 3.34
C SER A 701 17.20 -16.82 2.84
N ASN A 702 17.15 -17.84 3.68
CA ASN A 702 16.57 -19.15 3.36
C ASN A 702 16.07 -19.85 4.64
N PRO A 703 15.30 -20.95 4.54
CA PRO A 703 14.79 -21.68 5.69
C PRO A 703 15.88 -22.09 6.69
N ALA A 704 17.05 -22.56 6.21
CA ALA A 704 18.14 -22.99 7.08
C ALA A 704 18.72 -21.82 7.92
N THR A 705 18.83 -20.64 7.34
CA THR A 705 19.33 -19.45 8.07
C THR A 705 18.30 -18.90 9.03
N TYR A 706 17.04 -18.84 8.64
CA TYR A 706 15.97 -18.27 9.45
C TYR A 706 15.70 -19.09 10.73
N THR A 707 15.64 -20.40 10.60
CA THR A 707 15.46 -21.32 11.74
C THR A 707 16.72 -21.45 12.62
N GLY A 708 17.85 -20.88 12.18
CA GLY A 708 19.12 -20.92 12.88
C GLY A 708 19.87 -22.27 12.75
N MET A 709 19.30 -23.27 12.05
CA MET A 709 19.95 -24.59 11.88
C MET A 709 21.25 -24.50 11.07
N PHE A 710 21.38 -23.50 10.18
CA PHE A 710 22.58 -23.32 9.39
C PHE A 710 23.84 -23.05 10.25
N THR A 711 23.67 -22.46 11.43
CA THR A 711 24.79 -22.28 12.38
C THR A 711 25.29 -23.61 12.91
N ASP A 712 24.40 -24.54 13.25
CA ASP A 712 24.76 -25.88 13.72
C ASP A 712 25.37 -26.71 12.58
N ILE A 713 24.89 -26.57 11.34
CA ILE A 713 25.44 -27.20 10.14
C ILE A 713 26.87 -26.70 9.89
N ARG A 714 27.14 -25.40 9.95
CA ARG A 714 28.48 -24.82 9.80
C ARG A 714 29.44 -25.32 10.87
N ASN A 715 29.00 -25.45 12.10
CA ASN A 715 29.79 -26.03 13.18
C ASN A 715 30.10 -27.47 12.90
N LEU A 716 29.14 -28.30 12.48
CA LEU A 716 29.36 -29.70 12.08
C LEU A 716 30.44 -29.80 11.00
N PHE A 717 30.35 -29.00 9.92
CA PHE A 717 31.33 -29.02 8.84
C PHE A 717 32.72 -28.56 9.29
N SER A 718 32.82 -27.61 10.23
CA SER A 718 34.12 -27.20 10.76
C SER A 718 34.79 -28.22 11.67
N GLU A 719 34.04 -29.15 12.24
CA GLU A 719 34.55 -30.21 13.09
C GLU A 719 35.03 -31.46 12.33
N LEU A 720 34.74 -31.55 11.05
CA LEU A 720 35.17 -32.65 10.21
C LEU A 720 36.71 -32.74 10.14
N PRO A 721 37.28 -33.95 10.05
CA PRO A 721 38.73 -34.16 10.00
C PRO A 721 39.40 -33.29 8.93
N GLU A 722 38.86 -33.25 7.73
CA GLU A 722 39.39 -32.47 6.62
C GLU A 722 39.40 -30.95 6.91
N SER A 723 38.36 -30.44 7.54
CA SER A 723 38.29 -29.04 7.97
C SER A 723 39.36 -28.71 9.03
N LYS A 724 39.55 -29.60 9.99
CA LYS A 724 40.58 -29.44 11.03
C LYS A 724 41.99 -29.44 10.45
N ILE A 725 42.26 -30.31 9.49
CA ILE A 725 43.56 -30.39 8.79
C ILE A 725 43.84 -29.08 8.05
N ARG A 726 42.82 -28.51 7.38
CA ARG A 726 42.93 -27.27 6.62
C ARG A 726 42.76 -25.99 7.47
N GLY A 727 42.52 -26.12 8.77
CA GLY A 727 42.30 -24.98 9.68
C GLY A 727 41.01 -24.21 9.40
N TYR A 728 39.98 -24.83 8.82
CA TYR A 728 38.72 -24.21 8.47
C TYR A 728 37.85 -24.02 9.71
N LYS A 729 37.49 -22.76 9.98
CA LYS A 729 36.56 -22.36 11.04
C LYS A 729 35.11 -22.27 10.52
N PRO A 730 34.08 -22.23 11.38
CA PRO A 730 32.67 -22.12 10.96
C PRO A 730 32.38 -20.99 9.97
N GLY A 731 33.18 -19.92 10.01
CA GLY A 731 33.07 -18.77 9.07
C GLY A 731 33.39 -19.17 7.62
N ARG A 732 34.22 -20.17 7.38
CA ARG A 732 34.55 -20.71 6.04
C ARG A 732 33.31 -21.28 5.33
N PHE A 733 32.40 -21.85 6.10
CA PHE A 733 31.16 -22.44 5.63
C PHE A 733 29.97 -21.47 5.62
N SER A 734 30.24 -20.13 5.69
CA SER A 734 29.22 -19.10 5.60
C SER A 734 29.27 -18.44 4.24
N PHE A 735 28.15 -18.40 3.55
CA PHE A 735 28.02 -17.64 2.29
C PHE A 735 27.90 -16.12 2.50
N ASN A 736 27.79 -15.64 3.76
CA ASN A 736 27.76 -14.22 4.08
C ASN A 736 29.16 -13.63 4.38
N VAL A 737 30.16 -14.47 4.68
CA VAL A 737 31.48 -14.05 5.13
C VAL A 737 32.50 -14.33 4.02
N LYS A 738 33.44 -13.39 3.80
CA LYS A 738 34.55 -13.58 2.86
C LYS A 738 35.42 -14.77 3.26
N GLY A 739 36.00 -15.44 2.26
CA GLY A 739 36.96 -16.56 2.43
C GLY A 739 36.43 -17.92 1.98
N GLY A 740 35.13 -18.22 2.24
CA GLY A 740 34.52 -19.49 1.78
C GLY A 740 33.45 -19.33 0.73
N ARG A 741 32.88 -18.13 0.58
CA ARG A 741 31.85 -17.86 -0.41
C ARG A 741 32.41 -17.62 -1.81
N CYS A 742 31.60 -17.78 -2.82
CA CYS A 742 31.90 -17.30 -4.16
C CYS A 742 31.93 -15.78 -4.16
N GLU A 743 33.04 -15.15 -4.50
CA GLU A 743 33.15 -13.68 -4.47
C GLU A 743 32.47 -13.02 -5.66
N THR A 744 32.26 -13.71 -6.79
CA THR A 744 31.55 -13.18 -7.97
C THR A 744 30.09 -12.87 -7.64
N CYS A 745 29.34 -13.79 -7.01
CA CYS A 745 27.96 -13.59 -6.57
C CYS A 745 27.88 -13.19 -5.09
N GLN A 746 29.00 -13.01 -4.41
CA GLN A 746 29.09 -12.71 -2.99
C GLN A 746 28.26 -13.65 -2.10
N GLY A 747 28.13 -14.92 -2.51
CA GLY A 747 27.37 -15.93 -1.78
C GLY A 747 25.88 -15.96 -2.06
N GLY A 748 25.37 -15.15 -2.98
CA GLY A 748 23.95 -15.14 -3.36
C GLY A 748 23.56 -16.36 -4.22
N GLY A 749 24.52 -16.91 -4.98
CA GLY A 749 24.27 -17.98 -5.97
C GLY A 749 23.73 -17.46 -7.29
N LEU A 750 23.09 -16.31 -7.29
CA LEU A 750 22.51 -15.62 -8.45
C LEU A 750 23.16 -14.27 -8.64
N LYS A 751 23.12 -13.76 -9.86
CA LYS A 751 23.31 -12.34 -10.21
C LYS A 751 21.96 -11.73 -10.47
N VAL A 752 21.71 -10.55 -9.91
CA VAL A 752 20.53 -9.76 -10.21
C VAL A 752 20.85 -8.83 -11.36
N ILE A 753 20.05 -8.86 -12.38
CA ILE A 753 20.07 -7.91 -13.50
C ILE A 753 18.89 -6.98 -13.25
N GLU A 754 19.20 -5.76 -12.78
CA GLU A 754 18.19 -4.73 -12.54
C GLU A 754 17.66 -4.20 -13.87
N MET A 755 16.36 -4.24 -14.05
CA MET A 755 15.66 -3.76 -15.23
C MET A 755 14.81 -2.55 -14.87
N ASN A 756 15.13 -1.36 -15.42
CA ASN A 756 14.54 -0.07 -15.02
C ASN A 756 13.00 0.01 -15.10
N PHE A 757 12.35 -0.80 -15.94
CA PHE A 757 10.89 -0.77 -16.15
C PHE A 757 10.20 -2.14 -16.06
N LEU A 758 10.96 -3.20 -15.84
CA LEU A 758 10.49 -4.59 -15.71
C LEU A 758 10.97 -5.19 -14.40
N PRO A 759 10.40 -6.31 -13.94
CA PRO A 759 10.91 -7.05 -12.80
C PRO A 759 12.38 -7.46 -13.01
N ASP A 760 13.15 -7.43 -11.93
CA ASP A 760 14.55 -7.84 -11.94
C ASP A 760 14.69 -9.30 -12.39
N VAL A 761 15.70 -9.58 -13.22
CA VAL A 761 16.00 -10.92 -13.71
C VAL A 761 17.10 -11.53 -12.85
N TYR A 762 16.89 -12.77 -12.40
CA TYR A 762 17.83 -13.53 -11.58
C TYR A 762 18.48 -14.62 -12.43
N VAL A 763 19.79 -14.53 -12.64
CA VAL A 763 20.54 -15.48 -13.44
C VAL A 763 21.56 -16.23 -12.56
N HIS A 764 21.71 -17.54 -12.76
CA HIS A 764 22.69 -18.31 -12.03
C HIS A 764 24.12 -17.76 -12.19
N CYS A 765 24.87 -17.72 -11.10
CA CYS A 765 26.25 -17.26 -11.15
C CYS A 765 27.12 -18.27 -11.92
N GLU A 766 27.68 -17.87 -13.05
CA GLU A 766 28.52 -18.69 -13.92
C GLU A 766 29.75 -19.28 -13.21
N THR A 767 30.31 -18.56 -12.22
CA THR A 767 31.52 -18.99 -11.50
C THR A 767 31.25 -20.15 -10.56
N CYS A 768 30.11 -20.13 -9.83
CA CYS A 768 29.79 -21.18 -8.86
C CYS A 768 28.62 -22.06 -9.27
N ASN A 769 28.00 -21.82 -10.43
CA ASN A 769 26.80 -22.52 -10.92
C ASN A 769 25.71 -22.66 -9.83
N GLY A 770 25.39 -21.54 -9.16
CA GLY A 770 24.39 -21.51 -8.10
C GLY A 770 24.86 -22.01 -6.72
N LYS A 771 26.03 -22.64 -6.60
CA LYS A 771 26.52 -23.35 -5.37
C LYS A 771 26.92 -22.40 -4.23
N ARG A 772 26.95 -21.07 -4.41
CA ARG A 772 27.22 -20.03 -3.39
C ARG A 772 28.63 -20.01 -2.78
N PHE A 773 29.39 -21.10 -2.85
CA PHE A 773 30.72 -21.27 -2.24
C PHE A 773 31.81 -21.41 -3.30
N ASN A 774 33.04 -21.17 -2.88
CA ASN A 774 34.21 -21.45 -3.71
C ASN A 774 34.52 -22.96 -3.73
N ARG A 775 35.32 -23.40 -4.71
CA ARG A 775 35.63 -24.80 -4.97
C ARG A 775 36.23 -25.50 -3.75
N GLU A 776 37.16 -24.84 -3.06
CA GLU A 776 37.87 -25.43 -1.92
C GLU A 776 36.93 -25.72 -0.74
N THR A 777 35.94 -24.86 -0.47
CA THR A 777 34.94 -25.08 0.57
C THR A 777 34.02 -26.25 0.22
N LEU A 778 33.71 -26.45 -1.06
CA LEU A 778 32.86 -27.54 -1.54
C LEU A 778 33.55 -28.93 -1.53
N GLU A 779 34.88 -28.99 -1.39
CA GLU A 779 35.61 -30.22 -1.24
C GLU A 779 35.35 -30.94 0.09
N VAL A 780 35.07 -30.17 1.16
CA VAL A 780 34.72 -30.71 2.46
C VAL A 780 33.35 -31.37 2.43
N ARG A 781 33.28 -32.64 2.80
CA ARG A 781 32.06 -33.46 2.70
C ARG A 781 31.68 -34.13 4.00
N TYR A 782 30.39 -34.08 4.36
CA TYR A 782 29.79 -34.88 5.41
C TYR A 782 28.88 -35.94 4.78
N LYS A 783 29.08 -37.22 5.07
CA LYS A 783 28.38 -38.34 4.41
C LYS A 783 28.33 -38.20 2.87
N GLY A 784 29.43 -37.76 2.25
CA GLY A 784 29.55 -37.60 0.80
C GLY A 784 28.92 -36.30 0.22
N LYS A 785 28.28 -35.48 1.03
CA LYS A 785 27.62 -34.22 0.62
C LYS A 785 28.41 -32.99 1.02
N SER A 786 28.59 -32.03 0.10
CA SER A 786 29.17 -30.73 0.39
C SER A 786 28.13 -29.83 1.10
N ILE A 787 28.57 -28.69 1.62
CA ILE A 787 27.65 -27.75 2.27
C ILE A 787 26.61 -27.17 1.30
N SER A 788 26.91 -27.03 0.01
CA SER A 788 25.95 -26.67 -1.02
C SER A 788 24.93 -27.79 -1.25
N ASP A 789 25.39 -29.04 -1.39
CA ASP A 789 24.50 -30.20 -1.58
C ASP A 789 23.51 -30.33 -0.40
N VAL A 790 23.95 -29.97 0.81
CA VAL A 790 23.09 -29.93 1.99
C VAL A 790 22.01 -28.82 1.88
N LEU A 791 22.36 -27.63 1.37
CA LEU A 791 21.37 -26.58 1.15
C LEU A 791 20.38 -26.95 0.05
N ASP A 792 20.78 -27.74 -0.92
CA ASP A 792 19.92 -28.19 -2.03
C ASP A 792 19.02 -29.39 -1.64
N MET A 793 19.25 -30.01 -0.46
CA MET A 793 18.36 -31.05 0.06
C MET A 793 16.98 -30.52 0.37
N THR A 794 15.95 -31.30 0.07
CA THR A 794 14.62 -31.08 0.60
C THR A 794 14.60 -31.31 2.12
N ILE A 795 13.61 -30.72 2.79
CA ILE A 795 13.43 -30.90 4.24
C ILE A 795 13.22 -32.40 4.56
N ASP A 796 12.47 -33.14 3.73
CA ASP A 796 12.28 -34.59 3.91
C ASP A 796 13.63 -35.37 3.84
N GLU A 797 14.44 -35.05 2.85
CA GLU A 797 15.79 -35.65 2.74
C GLU A 797 16.72 -35.29 3.90
N ALA A 798 16.60 -34.04 4.36
CA ALA A 798 17.39 -33.51 5.47
C ALA A 798 17.00 -34.16 6.81
N VAL A 799 15.73 -34.52 7.02
CA VAL A 799 15.29 -35.30 8.21
C VAL A 799 16.02 -36.62 8.30
N ASP A 800 16.08 -37.39 7.22
CA ASP A 800 16.77 -38.67 7.17
C ASP A 800 18.31 -38.51 7.30
N PHE A 801 18.87 -37.50 6.61
CA PHE A 801 20.30 -37.23 6.59
C PHE A 801 20.84 -36.81 7.96
N PHE A 802 20.12 -35.95 8.69
CA PHE A 802 20.52 -35.39 9.99
C PHE A 802 19.97 -36.15 11.20
N GLN A 803 19.32 -37.31 11.01
CA GLN A 803 18.81 -38.13 12.11
C GLN A 803 19.82 -38.34 13.27
N PRO A 804 21.15 -38.54 13.00
CA PRO A 804 22.15 -38.71 14.05
C PRO A 804 22.54 -37.42 14.78
N ILE A 805 22.09 -36.25 14.34
CA ILE A 805 22.49 -34.94 14.89
C ILE A 805 21.27 -34.28 15.55
N PRO A 806 21.01 -34.51 16.85
CA PRO A 806 19.73 -34.12 17.50
C PRO A 806 19.37 -32.63 17.36
N LYS A 807 20.37 -31.73 17.42
CA LYS A 807 20.11 -30.25 17.33
C LYS A 807 19.61 -29.83 15.94
N ILE A 808 20.17 -30.42 14.89
CA ILE A 808 19.76 -30.13 13.51
C ILE A 808 18.46 -30.86 13.22
N PHE A 809 18.41 -32.16 13.57
CA PHE A 809 17.22 -32.99 13.37
C PHE A 809 15.94 -32.39 13.94
N ALA A 810 15.97 -31.92 15.19
CA ALA A 810 14.81 -31.34 15.83
C ALA A 810 14.22 -30.14 15.02
N ARG A 811 15.09 -29.27 14.49
CA ARG A 811 14.65 -28.10 13.70
C ARG A 811 14.16 -28.49 12.29
N VAL A 812 14.82 -29.44 11.65
CA VAL A 812 14.37 -29.94 10.35
C VAL A 812 13.05 -30.68 10.48
N LYS A 813 12.88 -31.47 11.55
CA LYS A 813 11.65 -32.19 11.84
C LYS A 813 10.45 -31.25 12.06
N THR A 814 10.62 -30.12 12.76
CA THR A 814 9.53 -29.15 12.90
C THR A 814 9.09 -28.51 11.57
N LEU A 815 10.00 -28.33 10.62
CA LEU A 815 9.64 -27.89 9.26
C LEU A 815 8.83 -28.95 8.51
N GLN A 816 9.19 -30.23 8.65
CA GLN A 816 8.42 -31.34 8.09
C GLN A 816 7.02 -31.43 8.73
N ASP A 817 6.93 -31.25 10.05
CA ASP A 817 5.68 -31.37 10.83
C ASP A 817 4.66 -30.28 10.48
N VAL A 818 5.10 -29.15 9.90
CA VAL A 818 4.21 -28.12 9.36
C VAL A 818 3.94 -28.26 7.85
N GLY A 819 4.27 -29.43 7.26
CA GLY A 819 3.99 -29.72 5.85
C GLY A 819 4.95 -29.09 4.84
N LEU A 820 6.16 -28.70 5.26
CA LEU A 820 7.18 -28.11 4.38
C LEU A 820 8.25 -29.12 3.94
N GLY A 821 7.94 -30.41 3.93
CA GLY A 821 8.90 -31.45 3.55
C GLY A 821 9.49 -31.30 2.15
N TYR A 822 8.77 -30.71 1.25
CA TYR A 822 9.12 -30.55 -0.16
C TYR A 822 10.06 -29.36 -0.47
N ILE A 823 10.11 -28.31 0.35
CA ILE A 823 11.01 -27.17 0.11
C ILE A 823 12.47 -27.56 0.36
N THR A 824 13.42 -26.88 -0.31
CA THR A 824 14.83 -27.08 -0.04
C THR A 824 15.31 -26.23 1.13
N MET A 825 16.30 -26.71 1.89
CA MET A 825 16.88 -26.01 3.03
C MET A 825 17.45 -24.64 2.65
N GLY A 826 18.00 -24.52 1.45
CA GLY A 826 18.62 -23.31 0.89
C GLY A 826 17.71 -22.51 -0.03
N GLN A 827 16.41 -22.83 -0.14
CA GLN A 827 15.47 -22.10 -0.98
C GLN A 827 15.44 -20.63 -0.61
N GLN A 828 15.52 -19.76 -1.61
CA GLN A 828 15.59 -18.33 -1.37
C GLN A 828 14.27 -17.80 -0.81
N SER A 829 14.34 -16.86 0.13
CA SER A 829 13.15 -16.25 0.72
C SER A 829 12.25 -15.55 -0.30
N THR A 830 12.82 -15.07 -1.39
CA THR A 830 12.11 -14.38 -2.47
C THR A 830 11.27 -15.32 -3.35
N THR A 831 11.59 -16.61 -3.37
CA THR A 831 10.86 -17.63 -4.14
C THR A 831 9.80 -18.37 -3.32
N LEU A 832 9.76 -18.15 -2.00
CA LEU A 832 8.75 -18.73 -1.12
C LEU A 832 7.41 -18.02 -1.28
N SER A 833 6.32 -18.78 -1.24
CA SER A 833 4.99 -18.23 -1.12
C SER A 833 4.76 -17.60 0.27
N GLY A 834 3.75 -16.74 0.40
CA GLY A 834 3.39 -16.15 1.71
C GLY A 834 3.08 -17.21 2.76
N GLY A 835 2.31 -18.24 2.39
CA GLY A 835 1.98 -19.36 3.28
C GLY A 835 3.19 -20.22 3.67
N GLU A 836 4.14 -20.45 2.75
CA GLU A 836 5.39 -21.16 3.07
C GLU A 836 6.24 -20.35 4.07
N ALA A 837 6.39 -19.05 3.85
CA ALA A 837 7.10 -18.17 4.77
C ALA A 837 6.47 -18.18 6.17
N GLN A 838 5.15 -18.14 6.25
CA GLN A 838 4.39 -18.20 7.50
C GLN A 838 4.60 -19.54 8.22
N ARG A 839 4.53 -20.67 7.51
CA ARG A 839 4.79 -21.99 8.08
C ARG A 839 6.23 -22.15 8.58
N ILE A 840 7.23 -21.56 7.91
CA ILE A 840 8.62 -21.52 8.40
C ILE A 840 8.72 -20.76 9.72
N LYS A 841 8.03 -19.60 9.84
CA LYS A 841 7.97 -18.83 11.08
C LYS A 841 7.35 -19.68 12.20
N LEU A 842 6.22 -20.34 11.94
CA LEU A 842 5.56 -21.20 12.89
C LEU A 842 6.45 -22.38 13.32
N ALA A 843 7.12 -23.06 12.37
CA ALA A 843 8.07 -24.15 12.68
C ALA A 843 9.22 -23.66 13.58
N THR A 844 9.70 -22.44 13.38
CA THR A 844 10.75 -21.83 14.20
C THR A 844 10.27 -21.63 15.64
N GLU A 845 9.03 -21.24 15.84
CA GLU A 845 8.45 -21.11 17.18
C GLU A 845 8.18 -22.48 17.84
N LEU A 846 7.72 -23.48 17.08
CA LEU A 846 7.56 -24.87 17.53
C LEU A 846 8.88 -25.47 18.05
N ALA A 847 10.01 -25.12 17.43
CA ALA A 847 11.32 -25.60 17.84
C ALA A 847 11.85 -24.94 19.13
N LYS A 848 11.21 -23.86 19.64
CA LYS A 848 11.62 -23.18 20.87
C LYS A 848 10.99 -23.84 22.11
N ARG A 849 11.62 -23.64 23.27
CA ARG A 849 11.03 -24.04 24.56
C ARG A 849 9.75 -23.24 24.82
N GLN A 850 8.65 -23.93 25.02
CA GLN A 850 7.35 -23.35 25.28
C GLN A 850 7.19 -22.95 26.75
N THR A 851 6.59 -21.79 27.00
CA THR A 851 6.24 -21.31 28.36
C THR A 851 4.80 -21.67 28.75
N GLY A 852 3.94 -21.97 27.76
CA GLY A 852 2.50 -22.22 27.97
C GLY A 852 1.65 -20.97 28.12
N ASN A 853 2.23 -19.76 28.07
CA ASN A 853 1.53 -18.49 28.19
C ASN A 853 1.84 -17.55 27.00
N THR A 854 2.20 -18.10 25.85
CA THR A 854 2.46 -17.30 24.65
C THR A 854 1.17 -17.05 23.88
N LEU A 855 0.97 -15.80 23.43
CA LEU A 855 -0.11 -15.46 22.50
C LEU A 855 0.43 -15.41 21.06
N TYR A 856 -0.11 -16.24 20.21
CA TYR A 856 0.17 -16.27 18.77
C TYR A 856 -0.93 -15.53 18.01
N ILE A 857 -0.56 -14.68 17.08
CA ILE A 857 -1.46 -13.99 16.14
C ILE A 857 -1.11 -14.44 14.73
N LEU A 858 -2.08 -14.98 14.01
CA LEU A 858 -1.94 -15.42 12.62
C LEU A 858 -2.98 -14.72 11.76
N ASP A 859 -2.52 -14.21 10.62
CA ASP A 859 -3.39 -13.58 9.63
C ASP A 859 -3.49 -14.48 8.39
N GLU A 860 -4.69 -15.02 8.12
CA GLU A 860 -5.04 -15.90 7.01
C GLU A 860 -4.02 -17.03 6.75
N PRO A 861 -3.71 -17.88 7.76
CA PRO A 861 -2.64 -18.87 7.64
C PRO A 861 -2.92 -20.00 6.64
N THR A 862 -4.13 -20.15 6.15
CA THR A 862 -4.50 -21.18 5.16
C THR A 862 -4.41 -20.72 3.72
N THR A 863 -3.94 -19.49 3.50
CA THR A 863 -3.71 -18.94 2.17
C THR A 863 -2.82 -19.85 1.32
N GLY A 864 -3.28 -20.23 0.15
CA GLY A 864 -2.55 -21.09 -0.79
C GLY A 864 -2.38 -22.55 -0.35
N LEU A 865 -3.19 -23.02 0.60
CA LEU A 865 -3.11 -24.37 1.10
C LEU A 865 -4.24 -25.25 0.57
N HIS A 866 -3.86 -26.42 0.08
CA HIS A 866 -4.78 -27.51 -0.17
C HIS A 866 -5.38 -28.03 1.15
N PHE A 867 -6.56 -28.67 1.11
CA PHE A 867 -7.27 -29.21 2.28
C PHE A 867 -6.39 -30.08 3.20
N GLU A 868 -5.51 -30.94 2.62
CA GLU A 868 -4.58 -31.78 3.37
C GLU A 868 -3.51 -30.93 4.11
N ASP A 869 -3.02 -29.86 3.46
CA ASP A 869 -2.04 -28.96 4.07
C ASP A 869 -2.67 -28.14 5.21
N VAL A 870 -3.95 -27.75 5.07
CA VAL A 870 -4.73 -27.09 6.13
C VAL A 870 -4.82 -28.00 7.35
N LYS A 871 -5.10 -29.29 7.16
CA LYS A 871 -5.14 -30.27 8.24
C LYS A 871 -3.81 -30.35 8.98
N ILE A 872 -2.70 -30.49 8.26
CA ILE A 872 -1.34 -30.57 8.84
C ILE A 872 -1.04 -29.31 9.66
N LEU A 873 -1.37 -28.13 9.11
CA LEU A 873 -1.19 -26.84 9.80
C LEU A 873 -2.02 -26.79 11.10
N MET A 874 -3.28 -27.17 11.04
CA MET A 874 -4.17 -27.14 12.21
C MET A 874 -3.76 -28.15 13.27
N ASP A 875 -3.24 -29.32 12.89
CA ASP A 875 -2.67 -30.29 13.83
C ASP A 875 -1.44 -29.70 14.55
N ALA A 876 -0.58 -28.96 13.86
CA ALA A 876 0.56 -28.28 14.46
C ALA A 876 0.15 -27.16 15.42
N ILE A 877 -0.85 -26.36 15.07
CA ILE A 877 -1.40 -25.29 15.92
C ILE A 877 -2.06 -25.91 17.17
N ASN A 878 -2.85 -26.97 17.02
CA ASN A 878 -3.51 -27.65 18.13
C ASN A 878 -2.50 -28.17 19.16
N LYS A 879 -1.38 -28.76 18.73
CA LYS A 879 -0.28 -29.17 19.63
C LYS A 879 0.22 -28.00 20.50
N LEU A 880 0.34 -26.79 19.93
CA LEU A 880 0.79 -25.60 20.68
C LEU A 880 -0.29 -25.12 21.67
N VAL A 881 -1.57 -25.19 21.29
CA VAL A 881 -2.67 -24.85 22.20
C VAL A 881 -2.74 -25.82 23.36
N GLU A 882 -2.54 -27.13 23.12
CA GLU A 882 -2.49 -28.15 24.16
C GLU A 882 -1.35 -27.95 25.18
N LEU A 883 -0.27 -27.27 24.78
CA LEU A 883 0.80 -26.84 25.68
C LEU A 883 0.44 -25.59 26.51
N GLY A 884 -0.81 -25.11 26.46
CA GLY A 884 -1.33 -23.97 27.23
C GLY A 884 -1.28 -22.62 26.50
N ASN A 885 -0.72 -22.56 25.31
CA ASN A 885 -0.62 -21.31 24.54
C ASN A 885 -1.97 -20.86 23.99
N SER A 886 -2.09 -19.58 23.66
CA SER A 886 -3.29 -18.97 23.09
C SER A 886 -3.07 -18.60 21.65
N PHE A 887 -4.07 -18.79 20.79
CA PHE A 887 -4.03 -18.43 19.39
C PHE A 887 -5.17 -17.50 19.01
N ILE A 888 -4.84 -16.46 18.27
CA ILE A 888 -5.80 -15.63 17.52
C ILE A 888 -5.52 -15.85 16.03
N ILE A 889 -6.51 -16.33 15.32
CA ILE A 889 -6.41 -16.54 13.86
C ILE A 889 -7.47 -15.69 13.18
N ILE A 890 -7.06 -14.80 12.28
CA ILE A 890 -7.98 -14.11 11.37
C ILE A 890 -8.19 -15.05 10.19
N GLU A 891 -9.43 -15.49 9.95
CA GLU A 891 -9.69 -16.51 8.93
C GLU A 891 -11.09 -16.42 8.29
N HIS A 892 -11.13 -16.90 7.03
CA HIS A 892 -12.33 -17.04 6.24
C HIS A 892 -12.63 -18.51 5.86
N ASN A 893 -11.63 -19.38 5.97
CA ASN A 893 -11.74 -20.80 5.65
C ASN A 893 -12.62 -21.52 6.63
N MET A 894 -13.72 -22.12 6.15
CA MET A 894 -14.69 -22.83 6.99
C MET A 894 -14.10 -24.06 7.68
N ASP A 895 -13.11 -24.70 7.07
CA ASP A 895 -12.40 -25.84 7.67
C ASP A 895 -11.61 -25.46 8.93
N VAL A 896 -11.13 -24.21 9.01
CA VAL A 896 -10.48 -23.67 10.22
C VAL A 896 -11.51 -23.18 11.22
N ILE A 897 -12.51 -22.43 10.73
CA ILE A 897 -13.55 -21.82 11.60
C ILE A 897 -14.28 -22.90 12.41
N LYS A 898 -14.60 -24.06 11.79
CA LYS A 898 -15.26 -25.16 12.49
C LYS A 898 -14.42 -25.83 13.58
N LEU A 899 -13.07 -25.64 13.55
CA LEU A 899 -12.15 -26.17 14.57
C LEU A 899 -11.95 -25.24 15.77
N ALA A 900 -12.40 -24.00 15.70
CA ALA A 900 -12.21 -22.99 16.74
C ALA A 900 -12.83 -23.40 18.08
N ASP A 901 -12.15 -23.09 19.18
CA ASP A 901 -12.73 -23.16 20.53
C ASP A 901 -13.62 -21.94 20.80
N HIS A 902 -13.30 -20.81 20.19
CA HIS A 902 -14.08 -19.57 20.31
C HIS A 902 -14.00 -18.77 19.00
N ILE A 903 -15.12 -18.25 18.55
CA ILE A 903 -15.23 -17.43 17.33
C ILE A 903 -15.65 -16.02 17.73
N ILE A 904 -15.07 -15.03 17.04
CA ILE A 904 -15.45 -13.62 17.11
C ILE A 904 -15.79 -13.18 15.71
N ASP A 905 -17.08 -12.94 15.44
CA ASP A 905 -17.58 -12.56 14.12
C ASP A 905 -17.76 -11.05 14.03
N VAL A 906 -17.01 -10.40 13.10
CA VAL A 906 -16.97 -8.95 12.90
C VAL A 906 -17.78 -8.58 11.66
N GLY A 907 -18.71 -7.64 11.81
CA GLY A 907 -19.61 -7.24 10.74
C GLY A 907 -20.43 -5.99 11.09
N PRO A 908 -21.71 -5.90 10.60
CA PRO A 908 -22.42 -6.86 9.74
C PRO A 908 -21.96 -6.84 8.28
N GLU A 909 -21.49 -5.67 7.78
CA GLU A 909 -21.05 -5.45 6.40
C GLU A 909 -19.60 -4.93 6.36
N GLY A 910 -19.09 -4.61 5.16
CA GLY A 910 -17.79 -3.98 4.95
C GLY A 910 -17.81 -2.46 5.13
N GLY A 911 -16.65 -1.82 5.26
CA GLY A 911 -16.48 -0.37 5.32
C GLY A 911 -17.26 0.29 6.46
N LYS A 912 -17.95 1.40 6.17
CA LYS A 912 -18.72 2.18 7.15
C LYS A 912 -19.85 1.41 7.81
N TYR A 913 -20.34 0.38 7.17
CA TYR A 913 -21.43 -0.48 7.68
C TYR A 913 -20.93 -1.65 8.52
N GLY A 914 -19.61 -1.85 8.60
CA GLY A 914 -18.95 -2.83 9.45
C GLY A 914 -18.54 -2.27 10.81
N GLY A 915 -17.51 -2.86 11.39
CA GLY A 915 -16.85 -2.37 12.59
C GLY A 915 -17.52 -2.70 13.90
N GLU A 916 -18.35 -3.75 13.97
CA GLU A 916 -19.03 -4.23 15.17
C GLU A 916 -18.76 -5.73 15.37
N ILE A 917 -18.74 -6.22 16.62
CA ILE A 917 -18.79 -7.64 16.90
C ILE A 917 -20.26 -8.06 16.90
N ILE A 918 -20.64 -8.85 15.90
CA ILE A 918 -22.04 -9.26 15.69
C ILE A 918 -22.39 -10.57 16.38
N ALA A 919 -21.40 -11.44 16.60
CA ALA A 919 -21.54 -12.68 17.35
C ALA A 919 -20.22 -13.11 17.98
N LYS A 920 -20.27 -13.80 19.13
CA LYS A 920 -19.11 -14.42 19.77
C LYS A 920 -19.55 -15.70 20.48
N GLY A 921 -18.70 -16.70 20.55
CA GLY A 921 -18.97 -17.98 21.20
C GLY A 921 -18.37 -19.17 20.47
N THR A 922 -18.81 -20.36 20.80
CA THR A 922 -18.39 -21.59 20.10
C THR A 922 -18.99 -21.64 18.68
N PRO A 923 -18.43 -22.44 17.74
CA PRO A 923 -19.03 -22.64 16.44
C PRO A 923 -20.53 -22.98 16.47
N GLU A 924 -20.94 -23.81 17.42
CA GLU A 924 -22.32 -24.26 17.64
C GLU A 924 -23.24 -23.09 18.08
N GLU A 925 -22.70 -22.10 18.80
CA GLU A 925 -23.42 -20.88 19.21
C GLU A 925 -23.51 -19.89 18.04
N ILE A 926 -22.45 -19.75 17.24
CA ILE A 926 -22.43 -18.85 16.08
C ILE A 926 -23.46 -19.28 15.01
N ILE A 927 -23.64 -20.58 14.78
CA ILE A 927 -24.66 -21.12 13.85
C ILE A 927 -26.08 -20.69 14.25
N LYS A 928 -26.35 -20.51 15.56
CA LYS A 928 -27.66 -20.07 16.07
C LYS A 928 -27.90 -18.57 15.88
N SER A 929 -26.85 -17.78 15.63
CA SER A 929 -26.94 -16.33 15.46
C SER A 929 -27.54 -15.96 14.09
N LYS A 930 -28.72 -15.33 14.11
CA LYS A 930 -29.38 -14.84 12.87
C LYS A 930 -28.63 -13.67 12.21
N LYS A 931 -27.76 -12.98 12.95
CA LYS A 931 -26.99 -11.82 12.45
C LYS A 931 -25.69 -12.23 11.78
N SER A 932 -25.17 -13.41 12.09
CA SER A 932 -23.89 -13.91 11.57
C SER A 932 -24.05 -14.52 10.18
N LEU A 933 -23.43 -13.89 9.18
CA LEU A 933 -23.31 -14.48 7.84
C LEU A 933 -22.39 -15.71 7.88
N THR A 934 -21.29 -15.63 8.61
CA THR A 934 -20.37 -16.75 8.83
C THR A 934 -21.13 -17.95 9.42
N GLY A 935 -21.99 -17.74 10.40
CA GLY A 935 -22.82 -18.79 10.99
C GLY A 935 -23.77 -19.47 10.00
N LYS A 936 -24.28 -18.73 9.01
CA LYS A 936 -25.12 -19.28 7.93
C LYS A 936 -24.35 -20.27 7.04
N TYR A 937 -23.10 -19.91 6.65
CA TYR A 937 -22.24 -20.78 5.83
C TYR A 937 -21.69 -21.95 6.66
N LEU A 938 -21.25 -21.67 7.89
CA LEU A 938 -20.74 -22.68 8.82
C LEU A 938 -21.77 -23.81 9.08
N LYS A 939 -23.05 -23.49 9.11
CA LYS A 939 -24.15 -24.48 9.26
C LYS A 939 -24.20 -25.51 8.12
N LYS A 940 -23.70 -25.17 6.95
CA LYS A 940 -23.66 -26.09 5.79
C LYS A 940 -22.47 -27.07 5.88
N GLU A 941 -21.42 -26.69 6.63
CA GLU A 941 -20.15 -27.44 6.70
C GLU A 941 -20.02 -28.27 8.00
N MET A 942 -20.83 -28.01 9.03
CA MET A 942 -20.96 -28.81 10.25
C MET A 942 -22.11 -29.81 10.18
#